data_b9150563beabd2e235f78ba961331297
#
_entry.id   b9150563beabd2e235f78ba961331297
#
_cell.length_a   1.000
_cell.length_b   1.000
_cell.length_c   1.000
_cell.angle_alpha   90.00
_cell.angle_beta   90.00
_cell.angle_gamma   90.00
#
_symmetry.space_group_name_H-M   'P 1'
#
loop_
_entity.id
_entity.type
_entity.pdbx_description
1 polymer ?
#
loop_
_entity_poly.entity_id
_entity_poly.type
_entity_poly.pdbx_seq_one_letter_code
_entity_poly.pdbx_strand_id
1 'polypeptide(L)'
;MRAVLLRSLAVIGVGGIVLAGVLYVASTFDARPPTVLEVRLTAPSADDERVALITTSLELTFSEPVAIEGAEAAVHLEPEVAGAVNWSGSTMIFTPADPLALETEYVLTVGEGIRDLSGNAMTDLPPPFEFVTAGRPALVESEPADGAEEVPLDAPITLTFSTLMDIASVEDQLRLSPSFDHDLHWSGELLEIVPAQPLDPGVDYEVEVEADAADAAGVTVGEPIRIAFRTLTSGLTSLTLVPADGVDGVAPISPIAVVFDRPIDPASVDGGQLTISPEVAGTLEVVALPDDQPDDDGAGSLLRFTPSGPLPPNTTFEVELAAELTTTTGETMAEPLRWSFNTGAPTAALSNGITFITDRAGISNVWVMNADGTGQRQVSAELEPVLDYAVAPDGSSLVVSDGRRVVYQRADGTDRRVLTDAAHLEFDPTYSPDGQRVAFARADVETGVGLGLWEWEVGGGEATPIDLPGALGASPTPSGSPSVEGQPIRAPRYAPDGQALAFVDPDGAVGILELPAERLTLAPFGAAAAPIWMPDSSGVLLTGTSDPREPPDTTFGAPVGPLVGGAADSVHRLARSGTTTVDFGLGAGAMALGVGPDGAIAYADPGGLLRIAESLGDAPAVEALTDEPVAAAAIAPGEPAAVAVFADTGDVGSVELVDLADGERTPLAPDGAGPRWLP
;
A
#
# COMPACT_ATOMS: atom_id res chain seq x y z
N MET A 1 56.21 61.99 4.57
CA MET A 1 54.95 61.19 4.45
C MET A 1 55.16 59.80 3.92
N ARG A 2 56.00 59.47 2.92
CA ARG A 2 56.18 58.10 2.41
C ARG A 2 56.85 57.10 3.38
N ALA A 3 57.74 57.57 4.25
CA ALA A 3 58.48 56.75 5.18
C ALA A 3 57.62 56.31 6.41
N VAL A 4 56.62 57.09 6.79
CA VAL A 4 55.73 56.77 7.91
C VAL A 4 54.63 55.74 7.47
N LEU A 5 54.19 55.89 6.18
CA LEU A 5 53.20 54.93 5.62
C LEU A 5 53.80 53.51 5.44
N LEU A 6 55.11 53.40 5.08
CA LEU A 6 55.75 52.09 4.93
C LEU A 6 56.00 51.37 6.27
N ARG A 7 56.26 52.14 7.35
CA ARG A 7 56.42 51.53 8.70
C ARG A 7 55.06 51.08 9.30
N SER A 8 54.00 51.82 9.03
CA SER A 8 52.66 51.43 9.47
C SER A 8 52.13 50.19 8.73
N LEU A 9 52.41 50.10 7.43
CA LEU A 9 52.05 48.90 6.64
C LEU A 9 52.88 47.67 7.06
N ALA A 10 54.14 47.83 7.40
CA ALA A 10 54.97 46.70 7.90
C ALA A 10 54.50 46.19 9.26
N VAL A 11 54.07 47.05 10.17
CA VAL A 11 53.56 46.65 11.50
C VAL A 11 52.20 45.98 11.39
N ILE A 12 51.33 46.48 10.49
CA ILE A 12 50.02 45.81 10.22
C ILE A 12 50.23 44.47 9.53
N GLY A 13 51.18 44.38 8.59
CA GLY A 13 51.49 43.13 7.88
C GLY A 13 52.05 42.07 8.83
N VAL A 14 52.96 42.40 9.71
CA VAL A 14 53.54 41.47 10.71
C VAL A 14 52.50 41.10 11.75
N GLY A 15 51.70 42.05 12.22
CA GLY A 15 50.60 41.78 13.16
C GLY A 15 49.52 40.87 12.56
N GLY A 16 49.19 41.11 11.28
CA GLY A 16 48.23 40.24 10.52
C GLY A 16 48.74 38.82 10.31
N ILE A 17 50.04 38.64 9.99
CA ILE A 17 50.67 37.34 9.82
C ILE A 17 50.76 36.59 11.16
N VAL A 18 51.09 37.29 12.25
CA VAL A 18 51.12 36.67 13.58
C VAL A 18 49.71 36.31 14.05
N LEU A 19 48.72 37.17 13.83
CA LEU A 19 47.33 36.87 14.18
C LEU A 19 46.77 35.74 13.32
N ALA A 20 47.05 35.71 12.00
CA ALA A 20 46.69 34.63 11.13
C ALA A 20 47.41 33.31 11.50
N GLY A 21 48.69 33.40 11.85
CA GLY A 21 49.46 32.25 12.34
C GLY A 21 48.92 31.72 13.70
N VAL A 22 48.58 32.61 14.64
CA VAL A 22 47.95 32.22 15.89
C VAL A 22 46.54 31.63 15.69
N LEU A 23 45.73 32.22 14.79
CA LEU A 23 44.43 31.69 14.43
C LEU A 23 44.55 30.35 13.67
N TYR A 24 45.54 30.20 12.79
CA TYR A 24 45.81 28.95 12.12
C TYR A 24 46.29 27.85 13.12
N VAL A 25 47.17 28.16 14.01
CA VAL A 25 47.61 27.24 15.09
C VAL A 25 46.47 26.95 16.05
N ALA A 26 45.65 27.94 16.43
CA ALA A 26 44.49 27.72 17.27
C ALA A 26 43.38 26.89 16.60
N SER A 27 43.28 26.98 15.26
CA SER A 27 42.30 26.16 14.50
C SER A 27 42.76 24.72 14.25
N THR A 28 44.06 24.41 14.53
CA THR A 28 44.62 23.05 14.39
C THR A 28 44.73 22.30 15.73
N PHE A 29 44.42 22.96 16.86
CA PHE A 29 44.34 22.27 18.15
C PHE A 29 42.97 21.65 18.32
N ASP A 30 42.86 20.42 17.86
CA ASP A 30 41.76 19.58 18.26
C ASP A 30 42.02 19.05 19.66
N ALA A 31 41.11 19.31 20.57
CA ALA A 31 41.15 18.86 21.95
C ALA A 31 40.01 17.90 22.31
N ARG A 32 39.22 17.49 21.28
CA ARG A 32 38.14 16.55 21.47
C ARG A 32 38.66 15.13 21.33
N PRO A 33 38.37 14.23 22.25
CA PRO A 33 38.66 12.82 22.09
C PRO A 33 37.85 12.21 20.96
N PRO A 34 38.38 11.30 20.16
CA PRO A 34 37.60 10.55 19.21
C PRO A 34 36.60 9.64 19.94
N THR A 35 35.46 9.40 19.33
CA THR A 35 34.43 8.46 19.77
C THR A 35 34.05 7.53 18.62
N VAL A 36 33.52 6.37 18.93
CA VAL A 36 32.90 5.50 17.92
C VAL A 36 31.46 5.99 17.70
N LEU A 37 31.14 6.33 16.46
CA LEU A 37 29.79 6.78 16.08
C LEU A 37 28.89 5.59 15.75
N GLU A 38 29.46 4.60 15.05
CA GLU A 38 28.70 3.47 14.55
C GLU A 38 29.60 2.23 14.41
N VAL A 39 29.01 1.08 14.69
CA VAL A 39 29.55 -0.23 14.33
C VAL A 39 28.48 -0.94 13.56
N ARG A 40 28.79 -1.39 12.35
CA ARG A 40 27.84 -2.10 11.51
C ARG A 40 28.46 -3.28 10.77
N LEU A 41 27.60 -4.20 10.38
CA LEU A 41 27.93 -5.29 9.46
C LEU A 41 27.67 -4.83 8.01
N THR A 42 28.52 -5.26 7.07
CA THR A 42 28.31 -4.93 5.64
C THR A 42 27.30 -5.86 4.97
N ALA A 43 27.06 -7.01 5.55
CA ALA A 43 26.07 -7.99 5.08
C ALA A 43 25.28 -8.54 6.28
N PRO A 44 24.39 -7.72 6.90
CA PRO A 44 23.44 -8.21 7.89
C PRO A 44 22.34 -9.04 7.19
N SER A 45 21.63 -9.85 7.96
CA SER A 45 20.36 -10.44 7.51
C SER A 45 19.30 -9.34 7.31
N ALA A 46 18.32 -9.59 6.45
CA ALA A 46 17.23 -8.65 6.22
C ALA A 46 16.34 -8.49 7.47
N ASP A 47 16.17 -9.56 8.26
CA ASP A 47 15.26 -9.60 9.40
C ASP A 47 15.91 -9.20 10.74
N ASP A 48 17.22 -9.29 10.85
CA ASP A 48 17.95 -8.94 12.09
C ASP A 48 19.35 -8.40 11.77
N GLU A 49 19.58 -7.13 12.08
CA GLU A 49 20.89 -6.47 11.92
C GLU A 49 22.01 -7.12 12.74
N ARG A 50 21.69 -7.99 13.70
CA ARG A 50 22.66 -8.75 14.50
C ARG A 50 22.94 -10.15 13.95
N VAL A 51 22.22 -10.58 12.93
CA VAL A 51 22.52 -11.80 12.18
C VAL A 51 23.26 -11.44 10.89
N ALA A 52 24.40 -12.04 10.65
CA ALA A 52 25.27 -11.71 9.54
C ALA A 52 25.54 -12.89 8.62
N LEU A 53 25.68 -12.64 7.33
CA LEU A 53 26.26 -13.62 6.42
C LEU A 53 27.73 -13.87 6.78
N ILE A 54 28.22 -15.07 6.54
CA ILE A 54 29.62 -15.46 6.89
C ILE A 54 30.68 -14.67 6.13
N THR A 55 30.32 -13.97 5.06
CA THR A 55 31.19 -13.10 4.26
C THR A 55 31.15 -11.64 4.72
N THR A 56 30.45 -11.35 5.79
CA THR A 56 30.32 -9.98 6.30
C THR A 56 31.67 -9.37 6.66
N SER A 57 31.82 -8.09 6.41
CA SER A 57 32.88 -7.26 6.99
C SER A 57 32.32 -6.39 8.10
N LEU A 58 33.17 -5.94 9.01
CA LEU A 58 32.79 -5.04 10.09
C LEU A 58 33.28 -3.64 9.78
N GLU A 59 32.41 -2.66 9.85
CA GLU A 59 32.75 -1.25 9.69
C GLU A 59 32.61 -0.52 11.03
N LEU A 60 33.70 0.12 11.46
CA LEU A 60 33.72 1.01 12.63
C LEU A 60 33.94 2.42 12.16
N THR A 61 32.99 3.31 12.42
CA THR A 61 33.10 4.72 12.09
C THR A 61 33.41 5.54 13.31
N PHE A 62 34.53 6.23 13.28
CA PHE A 62 34.94 7.17 14.33
C PHE A 62 34.46 8.59 14.01
N SER A 63 34.29 9.41 15.05
CA SER A 63 33.90 10.82 14.91
C SER A 63 34.90 11.66 14.10
N GLU A 64 36.13 11.18 14.00
CA GLU A 64 37.25 11.84 13.34
C GLU A 64 38.36 10.82 12.98
N PRO A 65 39.33 11.15 12.13
CA PRO A 65 40.44 10.28 11.81
C PRO A 65 41.29 9.95 13.04
N VAL A 66 41.56 8.67 13.27
CA VAL A 66 42.35 8.15 14.38
C VAL A 66 43.71 7.64 13.93
N ALA A 67 44.65 7.47 14.87
CA ALA A 67 45.96 6.84 14.61
C ALA A 67 45.76 5.35 14.35
N ILE A 68 46.04 4.92 13.13
CA ILE A 68 45.76 3.58 12.59
C ILE A 68 46.29 2.47 13.49
N GLU A 69 47.61 2.48 13.78
CA GLU A 69 48.25 1.43 14.57
C GLU A 69 47.63 1.26 15.96
N GLY A 70 47.22 2.37 16.60
CA GLY A 70 46.55 2.35 17.91
C GLY A 70 45.11 1.82 17.83
N ALA A 71 44.39 2.16 16.79
CA ALA A 71 43.02 1.70 16.56
C ALA A 71 42.98 0.21 16.21
N GLU A 72 43.86 -0.25 15.31
CA GLU A 72 43.94 -1.66 14.95
C GLU A 72 44.38 -2.55 16.12
N ALA A 73 45.26 -2.06 17.00
CA ALA A 73 45.68 -2.80 18.18
C ALA A 73 44.62 -2.85 19.29
N ALA A 74 43.62 -1.95 19.29
CA ALA A 74 42.60 -1.84 20.32
C ALA A 74 41.29 -2.49 19.96
N VAL A 75 41.08 -2.86 18.68
CA VAL A 75 39.84 -3.52 18.22
C VAL A 75 40.05 -5.02 18.16
N HIS A 76 39.23 -5.77 18.88
CA HIS A 76 39.31 -7.22 18.97
C HIS A 76 37.99 -7.87 18.65
N LEU A 77 38.05 -8.96 17.91
CA LEU A 77 36.91 -9.81 17.61
C LEU A 77 37.08 -11.16 18.30
N GLU A 78 36.12 -11.59 19.04
CA GLU A 78 36.07 -12.92 19.68
C GLU A 78 34.89 -13.74 19.12
N PRO A 79 35.09 -14.98 18.66
CA PRO A 79 36.37 -15.67 18.44
C PRO A 79 37.32 -14.91 17.53
N GLU A 80 38.65 -15.08 17.75
CA GLU A 80 39.67 -14.41 16.94
C GLU A 80 39.61 -14.88 15.48
N VAL A 81 39.59 -13.92 14.55
CA VAL A 81 39.50 -14.15 13.11
C VAL A 81 40.64 -13.43 12.42
N ALA A 82 41.35 -14.17 11.55
CA ALA A 82 42.35 -13.57 10.67
C ALA A 82 41.65 -12.73 9.59
N GLY A 83 42.19 -11.54 9.31
CA GLY A 83 41.56 -10.65 8.31
C GLY A 83 42.45 -9.49 7.92
N ALA A 84 41.98 -8.70 6.99
CA ALA A 84 42.62 -7.49 6.54
C ALA A 84 41.87 -6.27 7.04
N VAL A 85 42.59 -5.27 7.55
CA VAL A 85 42.04 -3.98 7.92
C VAL A 85 42.31 -2.97 6.81
N ASN A 86 41.29 -2.27 6.39
CA ASN A 86 41.36 -1.16 5.44
C ASN A 86 40.76 0.09 6.07
N TRP A 87 41.21 1.25 5.61
CA TRP A 87 40.73 2.53 6.13
C TRP A 87 40.17 3.41 5.02
N SER A 88 39.02 4.01 5.30
CA SER A 88 38.40 5.01 4.46
C SER A 88 38.04 6.26 5.31
N GLY A 89 38.92 7.24 5.32
CA GLY A 89 38.74 8.42 6.17
C GLY A 89 38.79 8.09 7.67
N SER A 90 37.67 8.22 8.36
CA SER A 90 37.50 7.87 9.77
C SER A 90 36.85 6.50 9.98
N THR A 91 36.68 5.70 8.93
CA THR A 91 36.06 4.38 9.01
C THR A 91 37.11 3.29 8.84
N MET A 92 37.17 2.39 9.84
CA MET A 92 37.94 1.15 9.81
C MET A 92 37.05 0.04 9.27
N ILE A 93 37.55 -0.71 8.30
CA ILE A 93 36.85 -1.84 7.70
C ILE A 93 37.69 -3.09 7.92
N PHE A 94 37.20 -4.02 8.74
CA PHE A 94 37.80 -5.33 8.93
C PHE A 94 37.09 -6.32 8.00
N THR A 95 37.87 -6.95 7.12
CA THR A 95 37.39 -7.99 6.21
C THR A 95 38.08 -9.32 6.59
N PRO A 96 37.31 -10.33 7.01
CA PRO A 96 37.82 -11.66 7.30
C PRO A 96 38.57 -12.24 6.10
N ALA A 97 39.66 -12.96 6.34
CA ALA A 97 40.45 -13.61 5.28
C ALA A 97 39.77 -14.87 4.72
N ASP A 98 39.05 -15.56 5.58
CA ASP A 98 38.21 -16.71 5.27
C ASP A 98 36.80 -16.41 5.76
N PRO A 99 35.75 -17.06 5.21
CA PRO A 99 34.40 -16.93 5.72
C PRO A 99 34.33 -17.25 7.22
N LEU A 100 33.51 -16.49 7.93
CA LEU A 100 33.24 -16.73 9.36
C LEU A 100 32.59 -18.10 9.58
N ALA A 101 32.71 -18.66 10.76
CA ALA A 101 32.09 -19.92 11.09
C ALA A 101 30.54 -19.73 11.17
N LEU A 102 29.77 -20.70 10.69
CA LEU A 102 28.32 -20.69 10.74
C LEU A 102 27.79 -20.75 12.19
N GLU A 103 26.62 -20.19 12.44
CA GLU A 103 25.90 -20.24 13.73
C GLU A 103 26.80 -19.87 14.92
N THR A 104 27.71 -18.93 14.70
CA THR A 104 28.71 -18.56 15.69
C THR A 104 28.49 -17.14 16.19
N GLU A 105 28.44 -16.98 17.50
CA GLU A 105 28.38 -15.67 18.14
C GLU A 105 29.76 -15.02 18.12
N TYR A 106 29.82 -13.79 17.63
CA TYR A 106 31.01 -12.96 17.58
C TYR A 106 30.78 -11.70 18.42
N VAL A 107 31.82 -11.29 19.13
CA VAL A 107 31.81 -10.08 19.96
C VAL A 107 32.96 -9.18 19.54
N LEU A 108 32.64 -8.00 19.00
CA LEU A 108 33.61 -6.96 18.72
C LEU A 108 33.76 -6.04 19.92
N THR A 109 34.96 -5.92 20.44
CA THR A 109 35.30 -5.02 21.53
C THR A 109 36.28 -3.94 21.09
N VAL A 110 36.06 -2.73 21.57
CA VAL A 110 36.95 -1.60 21.35
C VAL A 110 37.62 -1.27 22.66
N GLY A 111 38.92 -1.50 22.74
CA GLY A 111 39.73 -1.30 23.96
C GLY A 111 40.35 0.10 24.05
N GLU A 112 41.12 0.29 25.12
CA GLU A 112 41.85 1.53 25.35
C GLU A 112 43.04 1.70 24.39
N GLY A 113 43.48 2.93 24.19
CA GLY A 113 44.70 3.25 23.43
C GLY A 113 44.46 3.94 22.09
N ILE A 114 43.22 4.06 21.65
CA ILE A 114 42.86 4.80 20.45
C ILE A 114 43.07 6.29 20.68
N ARG A 115 43.74 6.94 19.73
CA ARG A 115 44.00 8.39 19.74
C ARG A 115 43.65 8.97 18.36
N ASP A 116 43.21 10.24 18.38
CA ASP A 116 43.13 11.00 17.14
C ASP A 116 44.53 11.35 16.58
N LEU A 117 44.57 12.01 15.45
CA LEU A 117 45.81 12.48 14.86
C LEU A 117 46.45 13.65 15.64
N SER A 118 45.74 14.25 16.57
CA SER A 118 46.21 15.30 17.46
C SER A 118 46.74 14.74 18.77
N GLY A 119 46.58 13.44 19.02
CA GLY A 119 47.07 12.72 20.21
C GLY A 119 46.04 12.62 21.36
N ASN A 120 44.82 13.11 21.20
CA ASN A 120 43.76 12.97 22.21
C ASN A 120 43.31 11.52 22.29
N ALA A 121 43.32 10.98 23.51
CA ALA A 121 42.91 9.59 23.75
C ALA A 121 41.38 9.46 23.83
N MET A 122 40.83 8.44 23.22
CA MET A 122 39.44 8.04 23.42
C MET A 122 39.21 7.64 24.86
N THR A 123 38.21 8.23 25.50
CA THR A 123 37.89 8.01 26.91
C THR A 123 36.53 7.38 27.14
N ASP A 124 35.64 7.47 26.13
CA ASP A 124 34.32 6.88 26.13
C ASP A 124 34.33 5.68 25.17
N LEU A 125 34.48 4.48 25.77
CA LEU A 125 34.52 3.23 25.02
C LEU A 125 33.08 2.79 24.73
N PRO A 126 32.76 2.36 23.47
CA PRO A 126 31.46 1.83 23.15
C PRO A 126 31.22 0.49 23.87
N PRO A 127 29.98 0.09 24.11
CA PRO A 127 29.68 -1.26 24.57
C PRO A 127 30.17 -2.27 23.51
N PRO A 128 30.43 -3.54 23.89
CA PRO A 128 30.69 -4.61 22.93
C PRO A 128 29.58 -4.70 21.90
N PHE A 129 29.95 -4.93 20.66
CA PHE A 129 29.02 -5.18 19.56
C PHE A 129 28.95 -6.69 19.31
N GLU A 130 27.77 -7.26 19.56
CA GLU A 130 27.51 -8.70 19.46
C GLU A 130 26.71 -8.98 18.19
N PHE A 131 27.11 -10.02 17.44
CA PHE A 131 26.38 -10.53 16.31
C PHE A 131 26.56 -12.04 16.17
N VAL A 132 25.60 -12.68 15.48
CA VAL A 132 25.64 -14.13 15.20
C VAL A 132 25.70 -14.32 13.70
N THR A 133 26.51 -15.27 13.24
CA THR A 133 26.52 -15.63 11.84
C THR A 133 25.36 -16.57 11.50
N ALA A 134 24.78 -16.35 10.32
CA ALA A 134 23.69 -17.19 9.83
C ALA A 134 24.11 -18.66 9.73
N GLY A 135 23.14 -19.54 9.86
CA GLY A 135 23.28 -20.97 9.62
C GLY A 135 23.31 -21.29 8.12
N ARG A 136 23.14 -22.56 7.79
CA ARG A 136 22.93 -22.96 6.40
C ARG A 136 21.58 -22.42 5.93
N PRO A 137 21.49 -22.06 4.64
CA PRO A 137 20.21 -21.71 4.05
C PRO A 137 19.22 -22.85 4.23
N ALA A 138 18.00 -22.54 4.61
CA ALA A 138 16.90 -23.49 4.79
C ALA A 138 15.62 -22.89 4.22
N LEU A 139 14.66 -23.73 3.88
CA LEU A 139 13.30 -23.31 3.54
C LEU A 139 12.58 -22.97 4.85
N VAL A 140 12.01 -21.77 4.93
CA VAL A 140 11.20 -21.31 6.05
C VAL A 140 9.73 -21.60 5.79
N GLU A 141 9.29 -21.31 4.55
CA GLU A 141 7.90 -21.42 4.14
C GLU A 141 7.81 -21.75 2.65
N SER A 142 6.78 -22.44 2.25
CA SER A 142 6.43 -22.67 0.84
C SER A 142 4.92 -22.59 0.64
N GLU A 143 4.54 -22.04 -0.48
CA GLU A 143 3.17 -22.13 -0.98
C GLU A 143 3.24 -22.59 -2.45
N PRO A 144 2.61 -23.72 -2.80
CA PRO A 144 1.89 -24.65 -1.93
C PRO A 144 2.76 -25.26 -0.83
N ALA A 145 2.15 -25.57 0.32
CA ALA A 145 2.84 -26.30 1.39
C ALA A 145 3.21 -27.72 0.92
N ASP A 146 4.26 -28.29 1.52
CA ASP A 146 4.63 -29.68 1.23
C ASP A 146 3.49 -30.65 1.56
N GLY A 147 3.12 -31.46 0.57
CA GLY A 147 1.99 -32.37 0.62
C GLY A 147 0.63 -31.73 0.38
N ALA A 148 0.56 -30.49 -0.10
CA ALA A 148 -0.71 -29.84 -0.44
C ALA A 148 -1.44 -30.61 -1.55
N GLU A 149 -2.75 -30.77 -1.40
CA GLU A 149 -3.65 -31.36 -2.40
C GLU A 149 -4.58 -30.26 -2.95
N GLU A 150 -5.14 -30.49 -4.12
CA GLU A 150 -6.09 -29.58 -4.78
C GLU A 150 -5.53 -28.16 -5.06
N VAL A 151 -4.24 -28.08 -5.37
CA VAL A 151 -3.58 -26.83 -5.70
C VAL A 151 -4.13 -26.30 -7.03
N PRO A 152 -4.54 -25.02 -7.12
CA PRO A 152 -4.99 -24.40 -8.37
C PRO A 152 -3.95 -24.55 -9.49
N LEU A 153 -4.42 -24.70 -10.74
CA LEU A 153 -3.52 -24.98 -11.87
C LEU A 153 -2.61 -23.82 -12.22
N ASP A 154 -3.02 -22.60 -11.92
CA ASP A 154 -2.33 -21.35 -12.18
C ASP A 154 -1.61 -20.78 -10.94
N ALA A 155 -1.69 -21.47 -9.81
CA ALA A 155 -1.09 -20.98 -8.58
C ALA A 155 0.43 -20.78 -8.72
N PRO A 156 0.97 -19.61 -8.38
CA PRO A 156 2.41 -19.45 -8.25
C PRO A 156 2.94 -20.35 -7.14
N ILE A 157 4.18 -20.82 -7.30
CA ILE A 157 4.86 -21.61 -6.27
C ILE A 157 5.89 -20.72 -5.61
N THR A 158 5.77 -20.50 -4.31
CA THR A 158 6.68 -19.65 -3.57
C THR A 158 7.56 -20.44 -2.62
N LEU A 159 8.82 -20.06 -2.53
CA LEU A 159 9.80 -20.61 -1.59
C LEU A 159 10.44 -19.45 -0.83
N THR A 160 10.21 -19.37 0.47
CA THR A 160 10.86 -18.39 1.34
C THR A 160 12.05 -19.03 2.04
N PHE A 161 13.24 -18.49 1.82
CA PHE A 161 14.47 -18.98 2.42
C PHE A 161 14.80 -18.22 3.71
N SER A 162 15.59 -18.82 4.57
CA SER A 162 16.07 -18.22 5.82
C SER A 162 17.11 -17.12 5.64
N THR A 163 17.58 -16.88 4.42
CA THR A 163 18.62 -15.90 4.08
C THR A 163 18.60 -15.58 2.59
N LEU A 164 19.22 -14.47 2.21
CA LEU A 164 19.39 -14.09 0.81
C LEU A 164 20.20 -15.16 0.03
N MET A 165 19.60 -15.72 -1.00
CA MET A 165 20.21 -16.73 -1.84
C MET A 165 21.03 -16.12 -2.98
N ASP A 166 22.02 -16.84 -3.48
CA ASP A 166 22.63 -16.56 -4.79
C ASP A 166 21.67 -17.03 -5.88
N ILE A 167 21.03 -16.07 -6.54
CA ILE A 167 20.00 -16.30 -7.54
C ILE A 167 20.47 -17.29 -8.61
N ALA A 168 21.66 -17.08 -9.19
CA ALA A 168 22.19 -17.93 -10.24
C ALA A 168 22.45 -19.35 -9.74
N SER A 169 22.92 -19.49 -8.50
CA SER A 169 23.14 -20.79 -7.87
C SER A 169 21.85 -21.57 -7.67
N VAL A 170 20.78 -20.90 -7.18
CA VAL A 170 19.48 -21.57 -6.98
C VAL A 170 18.84 -21.94 -8.31
N GLU A 171 18.82 -21.02 -9.28
CA GLU A 171 18.23 -21.28 -10.61
C GLU A 171 18.92 -22.43 -11.34
N ASP A 172 20.27 -22.56 -11.24
CA ASP A 172 21.01 -23.69 -11.79
C ASP A 172 20.70 -25.03 -11.10
N GLN A 173 20.31 -25.00 -9.83
CA GLN A 173 20.05 -26.16 -8.99
C GLN A 173 18.54 -26.45 -8.81
N LEU A 174 17.65 -25.63 -9.38
CA LEU A 174 16.21 -25.84 -9.33
C LEU A 174 15.81 -26.97 -10.29
N ARG A 175 15.01 -27.90 -9.80
CA ARG A 175 14.43 -29.01 -10.56
C ARG A 175 12.93 -29.06 -10.33
N LEU A 176 12.19 -29.13 -11.41
CA LEU A 176 10.73 -29.26 -11.42
C LEU A 176 10.35 -30.61 -12.04
N SER A 177 9.55 -31.39 -11.39
CA SER A 177 9.13 -32.70 -11.86
C SER A 177 7.62 -32.92 -11.63
N PRO A 178 6.81 -33.14 -12.70
CA PRO A 178 7.15 -32.97 -14.12
C PRO A 178 7.67 -31.55 -14.43
N SER A 179 8.52 -31.42 -15.45
CA SER A 179 9.01 -30.10 -15.88
C SER A 179 7.92 -29.33 -16.63
N PHE A 180 7.82 -28.05 -16.36
CA PHE A 180 6.94 -27.11 -17.05
C PHE A 180 7.67 -25.79 -17.35
N ASP A 181 7.18 -25.06 -18.33
CA ASP A 181 7.70 -23.72 -18.64
C ASP A 181 7.26 -22.74 -17.56
N HIS A 182 8.17 -21.89 -17.10
CA HIS A 182 7.92 -20.99 -15.97
C HIS A 182 8.81 -19.76 -16.02
N ASP A 183 8.37 -18.71 -15.35
CA ASP A 183 9.15 -17.53 -15.03
C ASP A 183 9.57 -17.55 -13.56
N LEU A 184 10.74 -16.98 -13.26
CA LEU A 184 11.26 -16.89 -11.90
C LEU A 184 11.33 -15.44 -11.47
N HIS A 185 10.70 -15.11 -10.35
CA HIS A 185 10.73 -13.80 -9.75
C HIS A 185 11.35 -13.86 -8.35
N TRP A 186 12.29 -12.94 -8.09
CA TRP A 186 12.93 -12.83 -6.80
C TRP A 186 12.58 -11.53 -6.09
N SER A 187 12.21 -11.63 -4.81
CA SER A 187 12.00 -10.51 -3.93
C SER A 187 12.64 -10.79 -2.57
N GLY A 188 13.86 -10.29 -2.34
CA GLY A 188 14.62 -10.60 -1.13
C GLY A 188 14.90 -12.08 -0.98
N GLU A 189 14.35 -12.71 0.05
CA GLU A 189 14.51 -14.14 0.38
C GLU A 189 13.45 -15.04 -0.27
N LEU A 190 12.49 -14.43 -0.96
CA LEU A 190 11.39 -15.12 -1.63
C LEU A 190 11.75 -15.41 -3.09
N LEU A 191 11.61 -16.66 -3.50
CA LEU A 191 11.55 -17.10 -4.89
C LEU A 191 10.09 -17.42 -5.23
N GLU A 192 9.57 -16.78 -6.25
CA GLU A 192 8.29 -17.10 -6.87
C GLU A 192 8.54 -17.76 -8.22
N ILE A 193 7.93 -18.93 -8.43
CA ILE A 193 7.96 -19.71 -9.67
C ILE A 193 6.57 -19.61 -10.28
N VAL A 194 6.43 -18.87 -11.36
CA VAL A 194 5.15 -18.65 -12.04
C VAL A 194 5.07 -19.58 -13.24
N PRO A 195 4.14 -20.54 -13.28
CA PRO A 195 3.92 -21.37 -14.47
C PRO A 195 3.54 -20.50 -15.67
N ALA A 196 4.22 -20.67 -16.81
CA ALA A 196 3.92 -19.94 -18.05
C ALA A 196 2.58 -20.39 -18.68
N GLN A 197 2.06 -21.54 -18.29
CA GLN A 197 0.78 -22.11 -18.65
C GLN A 197 0.23 -22.82 -17.42
N PRO A 198 -1.10 -22.96 -17.27
CA PRO A 198 -1.66 -23.75 -16.19
C PRO A 198 -1.06 -25.13 -16.12
N LEU A 199 -0.77 -25.61 -14.91
CA LEU A 199 -0.24 -26.94 -14.68
C LEU A 199 -1.23 -28.01 -15.07
N ASP A 200 -0.75 -29.21 -15.40
CA ASP A 200 -1.63 -30.33 -15.72
C ASP A 200 -2.47 -30.73 -14.51
N PRO A 201 -3.77 -30.97 -14.68
CA PRO A 201 -4.68 -31.30 -13.58
C PRO A 201 -4.46 -32.70 -13.05
N GLY A 202 -4.57 -32.86 -11.71
CA GLY A 202 -4.46 -34.15 -11.03
C GLY A 202 -3.06 -34.75 -11.02
N VAL A 203 -2.05 -33.93 -11.28
CA VAL A 203 -0.65 -34.35 -11.36
C VAL A 203 0.08 -34.03 -10.07
N ASP A 204 0.93 -34.96 -9.62
CA ASP A 204 1.85 -34.72 -8.52
C ASP A 204 3.08 -33.99 -9.03
N TYR A 205 3.32 -32.78 -8.54
CA TYR A 205 4.49 -31.99 -8.83
C TYR A 205 5.46 -32.00 -7.67
N GLU A 206 6.75 -32.01 -7.96
CA GLU A 206 7.83 -31.87 -6.99
C GLU A 206 8.74 -30.72 -7.42
N VAL A 207 9.01 -29.82 -6.50
CA VAL A 207 10.02 -28.77 -6.63
C VAL A 207 11.18 -29.14 -5.75
N GLU A 208 12.37 -29.28 -6.34
CA GLU A 208 13.60 -29.60 -5.64
C GLU A 208 14.64 -28.51 -5.88
N VAL A 209 15.20 -27.98 -4.79
CA VAL A 209 16.43 -27.19 -4.81
C VAL A 209 17.54 -28.10 -4.32
N GLU A 210 18.49 -28.43 -5.22
CA GLU A 210 19.57 -29.40 -4.94
C GLU A 210 20.53 -28.89 -3.84
N ALA A 211 21.22 -29.80 -3.18
CA ALA A 211 22.10 -29.54 -2.03
C ALA A 211 23.25 -28.55 -2.30
N ASP A 212 23.63 -28.37 -3.55
CA ASP A 212 24.71 -27.47 -3.97
C ASP A 212 24.25 -26.03 -4.19
N ALA A 213 22.94 -25.75 -4.11
CA ALA A 213 22.42 -24.40 -4.12
C ALA A 213 23.00 -23.60 -2.95
N ALA A 214 23.44 -22.38 -3.21
CA ALA A 214 24.15 -21.58 -2.22
C ALA A 214 23.46 -20.24 -1.96
N ASP A 215 23.69 -19.68 -0.78
CA ASP A 215 23.33 -18.31 -0.44
C ASP A 215 24.31 -17.30 -1.05
N ALA A 216 24.01 -16.02 -0.87
CA ALA A 216 24.85 -14.91 -1.34
C ALA A 216 26.26 -14.89 -0.72
N ALA A 217 26.50 -15.63 0.36
CA ALA A 217 27.80 -15.82 1.00
C ALA A 217 28.54 -17.07 0.50
N GLY A 218 27.93 -17.88 -0.36
CA GLY A 218 28.48 -19.12 -0.90
C GLY A 218 28.29 -20.33 0.03
N VAL A 219 27.43 -20.24 1.03
CA VAL A 219 27.08 -21.39 1.89
C VAL A 219 26.04 -22.23 1.18
N THR A 220 26.33 -23.51 0.99
CA THR A 220 25.37 -24.43 0.36
C THR A 220 24.28 -24.88 1.34
N VAL A 221 23.10 -25.16 0.81
CA VAL A 221 21.97 -25.76 1.56
C VAL A 221 22.41 -27.07 2.25
N GLY A 222 23.19 -27.89 1.58
CA GLY A 222 23.82 -29.09 2.12
C GLY A 222 22.95 -30.35 2.05
N GLU A 223 21.63 -30.21 2.14
CA GLU A 223 20.65 -31.26 1.85
C GLU A 223 19.60 -30.70 0.88
N PRO A 224 19.10 -31.48 -0.08
CA PRO A 224 18.10 -30.98 -1.01
C PRO A 224 16.82 -30.55 -0.29
N ILE A 225 16.31 -29.36 -0.66
CA ILE A 225 14.99 -28.89 -0.25
C ILE A 225 14.00 -29.44 -1.25
N ARG A 226 12.94 -30.09 -0.76
CA ARG A 226 11.88 -30.66 -1.59
C ARG A 226 10.54 -30.26 -1.03
N ILE A 227 9.66 -29.86 -1.94
CA ILE A 227 8.22 -29.74 -1.69
C ILE A 227 7.48 -30.52 -2.78
N ALA A 228 6.46 -31.23 -2.41
CA ALA A 228 5.58 -31.94 -3.31
C ALA A 228 4.15 -31.47 -3.11
N PHE A 229 3.39 -31.33 -4.18
CA PHE A 229 1.99 -30.98 -4.13
C PHE A 229 1.24 -31.64 -5.28
N ARG A 230 -0.08 -31.76 -5.14
CA ARG A 230 -0.94 -32.29 -6.16
C ARG A 230 -1.89 -31.23 -6.66
N THR A 231 -1.94 -31.05 -7.98
CA THR A 231 -2.88 -30.14 -8.62
C THR A 231 -4.31 -30.65 -8.57
N LEU A 232 -5.25 -29.71 -8.64
CA LEU A 232 -6.68 -30.01 -8.80
C LEU A 232 -6.89 -31.05 -9.90
N THR A 233 -7.73 -32.02 -9.64
CA THR A 233 -8.18 -32.99 -10.66
C THR A 233 -9.10 -32.30 -11.64
N SER A 234 -8.75 -32.30 -12.91
CA SER A 234 -9.38 -31.54 -13.99
C SER A 234 -10.90 -31.50 -13.98
N GLY A 235 -11.38 -30.34 -14.26
CA GLY A 235 -12.76 -29.99 -14.49
C GLY A 235 -12.90 -28.49 -14.52
N LEU A 236 -14.06 -27.99 -14.88
CA LEU A 236 -14.44 -26.61 -14.69
C LEU A 236 -14.30 -26.24 -13.21
N THR A 237 -13.44 -25.26 -12.91
CA THR A 237 -13.13 -24.87 -11.53
C THR A 237 -13.81 -23.54 -11.19
N SER A 238 -14.40 -23.45 -10.00
CA SER A 238 -14.92 -22.20 -9.48
C SER A 238 -13.81 -21.41 -8.80
N LEU A 239 -13.61 -20.17 -9.23
CA LEU A 239 -12.63 -19.25 -8.65
C LEU A 239 -13.23 -18.44 -7.49
N THR A 240 -14.47 -17.96 -7.67
CA THR A 240 -15.12 -17.09 -6.70
C THR A 240 -16.59 -17.39 -6.58
N LEU A 241 -17.08 -17.46 -5.35
CA LEU A 241 -18.50 -17.55 -5.00
C LEU A 241 -19.02 -16.19 -4.56
N VAL A 242 -20.17 -15.79 -5.09
CA VAL A 242 -20.86 -14.55 -4.69
C VAL A 242 -22.31 -14.89 -4.36
N PRO A 243 -22.76 -14.74 -3.13
CA PRO A 243 -21.95 -14.47 -1.93
C PRO A 243 -21.02 -15.65 -1.58
N ALA A 244 -19.89 -15.35 -0.93
CA ALA A 244 -18.95 -16.38 -0.48
C ALA A 244 -19.57 -17.33 0.54
N ASP A 245 -19.02 -18.55 0.67
CA ASP A 245 -19.54 -19.54 1.60
C ASP A 245 -19.42 -19.09 3.06
N GLY A 246 -20.49 -19.33 3.83
CA GLY A 246 -20.56 -19.03 5.26
C GLY A 246 -20.69 -17.54 5.60
N VAL A 247 -20.76 -16.63 4.62
CA VAL A 247 -20.82 -15.18 4.90
C VAL A 247 -22.16 -14.77 5.49
N ASP A 248 -22.09 -13.94 6.54
CA ASP A 248 -23.25 -13.30 7.19
C ASP A 248 -23.42 -11.86 6.70
N GLY A 249 -24.67 -11.38 6.75
CA GLY A 249 -24.98 -9.97 6.51
C GLY A 249 -25.01 -9.55 5.04
N VAL A 250 -25.17 -10.49 4.12
CA VAL A 250 -25.28 -10.26 2.67
C VAL A 250 -26.44 -9.33 2.36
N ALA A 251 -26.23 -8.39 1.43
CA ALA A 251 -27.30 -7.49 0.99
C ALA A 251 -28.47 -8.26 0.38
N PRO A 252 -29.75 -7.97 0.75
CA PRO A 252 -30.92 -8.61 0.15
C PRO A 252 -31.03 -8.46 -1.37
N ILE A 253 -30.33 -7.51 -1.95
CA ILE A 253 -30.29 -7.27 -3.41
C ILE A 253 -29.18 -8.03 -4.11
N SER A 254 -28.34 -8.78 -3.37
CA SER A 254 -27.18 -9.47 -3.93
C SER A 254 -27.59 -10.49 -4.99
N PRO A 255 -26.97 -10.50 -6.16
CA PRO A 255 -27.04 -11.63 -7.07
C PRO A 255 -26.33 -12.84 -6.43
N ILE A 256 -26.64 -14.02 -6.94
CA ILE A 256 -25.90 -15.25 -6.61
C ILE A 256 -25.09 -15.61 -7.86
N ALA A 257 -23.78 -15.69 -7.72
CA ALA A 257 -22.93 -15.89 -8.89
C ALA A 257 -21.75 -16.80 -8.57
N VAL A 258 -21.22 -17.44 -9.61
CA VAL A 258 -20.00 -18.24 -9.56
C VAL A 258 -19.10 -17.79 -10.70
N VAL A 259 -17.89 -17.40 -10.38
CA VAL A 259 -16.83 -17.12 -11.37
C VAL A 259 -16.10 -18.43 -11.65
N PHE A 260 -15.93 -18.75 -12.93
CA PHE A 260 -15.20 -19.92 -13.39
C PHE A 260 -13.95 -19.52 -14.16
N ASP A 261 -12.95 -20.38 -14.08
CA ASP A 261 -11.67 -20.25 -14.77
C ASP A 261 -11.74 -20.40 -16.28
N ARG A 262 -12.85 -20.94 -16.80
CA ARG A 262 -13.05 -21.26 -18.23
C ARG A 262 -14.40 -20.81 -18.74
N PRO A 263 -14.55 -20.64 -20.08
CA PRO A 263 -15.82 -20.28 -20.69
C PRO A 263 -16.82 -21.42 -20.60
N ILE A 264 -17.95 -21.17 -19.96
CA ILE A 264 -19.09 -22.10 -19.92
C ILE A 264 -19.84 -22.05 -21.23
N ASP A 265 -20.26 -23.23 -21.74
CA ASP A 265 -21.20 -23.31 -22.85
C ASP A 265 -22.60 -22.84 -22.39
N PRO A 266 -23.11 -21.70 -22.91
CA PRO A 266 -24.43 -21.22 -22.53
C PRO A 266 -25.55 -22.23 -22.81
N ALA A 267 -25.34 -23.15 -23.75
CA ALA A 267 -26.31 -24.20 -24.06
C ALA A 267 -26.41 -25.28 -23.00
N SER A 268 -25.42 -25.39 -22.12
CA SER A 268 -25.42 -26.31 -20.97
C SER A 268 -26.23 -25.77 -19.78
N VAL A 269 -26.65 -24.49 -19.83
CA VAL A 269 -27.36 -23.83 -18.73
C VAL A 269 -28.84 -23.71 -19.07
N ASP A 270 -29.69 -24.56 -18.47
CA ASP A 270 -31.14 -24.57 -18.68
C ASP A 270 -31.95 -24.09 -17.45
N GLY A 271 -31.25 -23.68 -16.38
CA GLY A 271 -31.83 -23.21 -15.12
C GLY A 271 -32.15 -24.31 -14.11
N GLY A 272 -32.00 -25.58 -14.46
CA GLY A 272 -32.16 -26.71 -13.53
C GLY A 272 -30.90 -27.02 -12.74
N GLN A 273 -29.76 -26.46 -13.14
CA GLN A 273 -28.47 -26.72 -12.49
C GLN A 273 -28.30 -26.00 -11.16
N LEU A 274 -28.98 -24.86 -10.95
CA LEU A 274 -28.89 -24.09 -9.71
C LEU A 274 -30.12 -24.31 -8.84
N THR A 275 -29.90 -24.84 -7.64
CA THR A 275 -30.94 -25.01 -6.61
C THR A 275 -30.65 -24.06 -5.45
N ILE A 276 -31.65 -23.27 -5.05
CA ILE A 276 -31.55 -22.32 -3.94
C ILE A 276 -32.64 -22.64 -2.93
N SER A 277 -32.26 -22.79 -1.67
CA SER A 277 -33.19 -23.07 -0.56
C SER A 277 -33.02 -22.04 0.57
N PRO A 278 -34.09 -21.30 0.97
CA PRO A 278 -35.45 -21.31 0.40
C PRO A 278 -35.52 -20.92 -1.07
N GLU A 279 -36.51 -21.45 -1.79
CA GLU A 279 -36.70 -21.20 -3.24
C GLU A 279 -36.84 -19.70 -3.55
N VAL A 280 -36.10 -19.25 -4.54
CA VAL A 280 -36.07 -17.86 -5.02
C VAL A 280 -36.37 -17.82 -6.51
N ALA A 281 -37.33 -17.02 -6.93
CA ALA A 281 -37.57 -16.78 -8.34
C ALA A 281 -36.50 -15.82 -8.90
N GLY A 282 -35.97 -16.13 -10.08
CA GLY A 282 -34.96 -15.32 -10.73
C GLY A 282 -34.59 -15.81 -12.12
N THR A 283 -33.56 -15.24 -12.70
CA THR A 283 -33.00 -15.61 -14.01
C THR A 283 -31.56 -16.04 -13.85
N LEU A 284 -31.20 -17.17 -14.45
CA LEU A 284 -29.83 -17.66 -14.52
C LEU A 284 -29.26 -17.38 -15.92
N GLU A 285 -28.09 -16.82 -15.98
CA GLU A 285 -27.41 -16.49 -17.24
C GLU A 285 -25.89 -16.68 -17.13
N VAL A 286 -25.25 -16.94 -18.27
CA VAL A 286 -23.79 -16.94 -18.40
C VAL A 286 -23.35 -15.61 -18.98
N VAL A 287 -22.40 -14.98 -18.32
CA VAL A 287 -21.75 -13.73 -18.77
C VAL A 287 -20.29 -14.07 -19.04
N ALA A 288 -19.84 -13.84 -20.28
CA ALA A 288 -18.42 -13.97 -20.60
C ALA A 288 -17.64 -12.86 -19.88
N LEU A 289 -16.56 -13.22 -19.21
CA LEU A 289 -15.63 -12.23 -18.65
C LEU A 289 -14.73 -11.68 -19.75
N PRO A 290 -14.29 -10.42 -19.66
CA PRO A 290 -13.32 -9.87 -20.61
C PRO A 290 -12.04 -10.69 -20.57
N ASP A 291 -11.49 -10.96 -21.73
CA ASP A 291 -10.16 -11.55 -21.87
C ASP A 291 -9.14 -10.40 -21.74
N ASP A 292 -8.60 -10.22 -20.55
CA ASP A 292 -7.60 -9.18 -20.27
C ASP A 292 -6.16 -9.65 -20.64
N GLN A 293 -5.98 -10.92 -21.01
CA GLN A 293 -4.71 -11.51 -21.42
C GLN A 293 -4.83 -12.10 -22.83
N PRO A 294 -4.12 -11.55 -23.85
CA PRO A 294 -4.25 -12.01 -25.24
C PRO A 294 -3.65 -13.41 -25.52
N ASP A 295 -3.05 -14.06 -24.55
CA ASP A 295 -2.34 -15.34 -24.68
C ASP A 295 -2.93 -16.48 -23.81
N ASP A 296 -4.05 -16.27 -23.12
CA ASP A 296 -4.68 -17.29 -22.27
C ASP A 296 -5.81 -18.04 -23.02
N ASP A 297 -5.90 -19.36 -22.82
CA ASP A 297 -6.81 -20.27 -23.56
C ASP A 297 -8.31 -20.10 -23.24
N GLY A 298 -8.73 -18.90 -22.85
CA GLY A 298 -10.14 -18.54 -22.77
C GLY A 298 -10.51 -17.70 -21.55
N ALA A 299 -11.09 -16.57 -21.83
CA ALA A 299 -11.77 -15.75 -20.82
C ALA A 299 -12.69 -16.61 -19.95
N GLY A 300 -12.61 -16.45 -18.62
CA GLY A 300 -13.50 -17.13 -17.69
C GLY A 300 -14.98 -16.82 -17.92
N SER A 301 -15.85 -17.44 -17.17
CA SER A 301 -17.28 -17.16 -17.20
C SER A 301 -17.82 -16.82 -15.83
N LEU A 302 -18.77 -15.91 -15.81
CA LEU A 302 -19.62 -15.63 -14.66
C LEU A 302 -21.00 -16.29 -14.87
N LEU A 303 -21.32 -17.31 -14.08
CA LEU A 303 -22.68 -17.82 -13.97
C LEU A 303 -23.42 -16.97 -12.95
N ARG A 304 -24.43 -16.21 -13.40
CA ARG A 304 -25.14 -15.24 -12.57
C ARG A 304 -26.61 -15.58 -12.46
N PHE A 305 -27.08 -15.74 -11.23
CA PHE A 305 -28.50 -15.77 -10.90
C PHE A 305 -28.91 -14.42 -10.34
N THR A 306 -29.87 -13.78 -11.01
CA THR A 306 -30.44 -12.50 -10.58
C THR A 306 -31.83 -12.75 -10.00
N PRO A 307 -32.02 -12.58 -8.67
CA PRO A 307 -33.34 -12.70 -8.06
C PRO A 307 -34.34 -11.71 -8.66
N SER A 308 -35.59 -12.12 -8.85
CA SER A 308 -36.68 -11.26 -9.36
C SER A 308 -37.10 -10.16 -8.39
N GLY A 309 -36.64 -10.21 -7.16
CA GLY A 309 -36.87 -9.22 -6.10
C GLY A 309 -35.91 -9.43 -4.96
N PRO A 310 -35.90 -8.54 -3.95
CA PRO A 310 -35.00 -8.67 -2.82
C PRO A 310 -35.16 -10.02 -2.12
N LEU A 311 -34.06 -10.63 -1.75
CA LEU A 311 -34.04 -11.85 -0.92
C LEU A 311 -34.65 -11.56 0.45
N PRO A 312 -35.38 -12.51 1.06
CA PRO A 312 -35.84 -12.40 2.45
C PRO A 312 -34.68 -12.03 3.39
N PRO A 313 -34.84 -11.01 4.23
CA PRO A 313 -33.79 -10.59 5.17
C PRO A 313 -33.63 -11.59 6.32
N ASN A 314 -32.42 -11.61 6.94
CA ASN A 314 -32.07 -12.49 8.07
C ASN A 314 -32.41 -13.96 7.79
N THR A 315 -32.14 -14.40 6.57
CA THR A 315 -32.46 -15.75 6.08
C THR A 315 -31.20 -16.42 5.59
N THR A 316 -30.98 -17.65 6.05
CA THR A 316 -29.91 -18.49 5.54
C THR A 316 -30.36 -19.13 4.23
N PHE A 317 -29.53 -19.00 3.20
CA PHE A 317 -29.70 -19.65 1.92
C PHE A 317 -28.66 -20.75 1.76
N GLU A 318 -29.12 -21.89 1.30
CA GLU A 318 -28.27 -22.98 0.82
C GLU A 318 -28.35 -23.00 -0.70
N VAL A 319 -27.21 -23.03 -1.36
CA VAL A 319 -27.09 -23.02 -2.81
C VAL A 319 -26.36 -24.29 -3.25
N GLU A 320 -26.90 -24.96 -4.24
CA GLU A 320 -26.28 -26.12 -4.89
C GLU A 320 -26.23 -25.89 -6.38
N LEU A 321 -25.05 -25.96 -6.96
CA LEU A 321 -24.81 -25.97 -8.39
C LEU A 321 -24.42 -27.38 -8.81
N ALA A 322 -25.22 -27.97 -9.71
CA ALA A 322 -25.01 -29.32 -10.21
C ALA A 322 -23.75 -29.42 -11.08
N ALA A 323 -23.14 -30.58 -11.11
CA ALA A 323 -21.89 -30.83 -11.85
C ALA A 323 -22.06 -30.95 -13.39
N GLU A 324 -23.29 -30.87 -13.89
CA GLU A 324 -23.58 -31.04 -15.32
C GLU A 324 -23.27 -29.82 -16.19
N LEU A 325 -22.71 -28.76 -15.64
CA LEU A 325 -22.21 -27.62 -16.42
C LEU A 325 -21.03 -28.05 -17.29
N THR A 326 -21.04 -27.64 -18.55
CA THR A 326 -19.94 -27.90 -19.47
C THR A 326 -19.27 -26.62 -19.95
N THR A 327 -17.97 -26.68 -20.17
CA THR A 327 -17.24 -25.62 -20.88
C THR A 327 -17.52 -25.69 -22.37
N THR A 328 -17.16 -24.64 -23.09
CA THR A 328 -17.19 -24.62 -24.58
C THR A 328 -16.30 -25.70 -25.18
N THR A 329 -15.35 -26.24 -24.44
CA THR A 329 -14.46 -27.37 -24.82
C THR A 329 -14.95 -28.73 -24.38
N GLY A 330 -16.10 -28.79 -23.67
CA GLY A 330 -16.77 -30.03 -23.27
C GLY A 330 -16.32 -30.62 -21.93
N GLU A 331 -15.56 -29.89 -21.14
CA GLU A 331 -15.17 -30.26 -19.78
C GLU A 331 -16.33 -30.00 -18.81
N THR A 332 -16.43 -30.78 -17.73
CA THR A 332 -17.48 -30.66 -16.72
C THR A 332 -16.88 -30.45 -15.34
N MET A 333 -17.68 -29.93 -14.41
CA MET A 333 -17.28 -29.91 -12.99
C MET A 333 -17.13 -31.36 -12.47
N ALA A 334 -16.13 -31.56 -11.59
CA ALA A 334 -15.91 -32.88 -11.01
C ALA A 334 -17.02 -33.28 -10.03
N GLU A 335 -17.48 -32.34 -9.23
CA GLU A 335 -18.50 -32.53 -8.18
C GLU A 335 -19.46 -31.35 -8.13
N PRO A 336 -20.70 -31.53 -7.61
CA PRO A 336 -21.61 -30.40 -7.37
C PRO A 336 -21.02 -29.43 -6.34
N LEU A 337 -21.15 -28.15 -6.64
CA LEU A 337 -20.71 -27.09 -5.74
C LEU A 337 -21.82 -26.73 -4.75
N ARG A 338 -21.51 -26.67 -3.45
CA ARG A 338 -22.46 -26.33 -2.40
C ARG A 338 -21.89 -25.29 -1.48
N TRP A 339 -22.69 -24.26 -1.22
CA TRP A 339 -22.32 -23.21 -0.27
C TRP A 339 -23.57 -22.62 0.38
N SER A 340 -23.36 -21.83 1.43
CA SER A 340 -24.43 -21.17 2.16
C SER A 340 -24.06 -19.74 2.50
N PHE A 341 -25.05 -18.87 2.64
CA PHE A 341 -24.87 -17.51 3.11
C PHE A 341 -26.10 -17.03 3.87
N ASN A 342 -25.93 -15.95 4.66
CA ASN A 342 -27.01 -15.37 5.43
C ASN A 342 -27.25 -13.92 5.03
N THR A 343 -28.49 -13.58 4.67
CA THR A 343 -28.86 -12.19 4.34
C THR A 343 -28.97 -11.34 5.58
N GLY A 344 -28.48 -10.10 5.47
CA GLY A 344 -28.61 -9.08 6.50
C GLY A 344 -30.00 -8.43 6.56
N ALA A 345 -30.20 -7.59 7.55
CA ALA A 345 -31.38 -6.74 7.61
C ALA A 345 -31.29 -5.64 6.54
N PRO A 346 -32.41 -5.20 5.94
CA PRO A 346 -32.42 -4.08 5.03
C PRO A 346 -32.03 -2.79 5.77
N THR A 347 -31.27 -1.94 5.10
CA THR A 347 -30.78 -0.68 5.66
C THR A 347 -31.58 0.48 5.08
N ALA A 348 -32.47 1.09 5.86
CA ALA A 348 -33.28 2.19 5.38
C ALA A 348 -32.47 3.50 5.21
N ALA A 349 -31.47 3.71 6.06
CA ALA A 349 -30.52 4.81 5.96
C ALA A 349 -29.19 4.40 6.65
N LEU A 350 -28.10 4.91 6.12
CA LEU A 350 -26.75 4.75 6.66
C LEU A 350 -26.49 5.90 7.65
N SER A 351 -26.48 5.61 8.93
CA SER A 351 -26.26 6.62 9.97
C SER A 351 -25.62 6.01 11.21
N ASN A 352 -24.83 6.81 11.94
CA ASN A 352 -24.23 6.44 13.23
C ASN A 352 -23.39 5.14 13.18
N GLY A 353 -22.64 4.94 12.11
CA GLY A 353 -21.83 3.75 11.92
C GLY A 353 -20.58 4.04 11.11
N ILE A 354 -19.94 2.97 10.69
CA ILE A 354 -18.74 3.00 9.87
C ILE A 354 -19.03 2.21 8.59
N THR A 355 -18.72 2.79 7.44
CA THR A 355 -18.71 2.09 6.15
C THR A 355 -17.28 1.76 5.78
N PHE A 356 -17.10 0.65 5.07
CA PHE A 356 -15.78 0.19 4.58
C PHE A 356 -15.96 -0.74 3.38
N ILE A 357 -14.91 -0.95 2.60
CA ILE A 357 -14.87 -1.90 1.50
C ILE A 357 -14.25 -3.20 2.01
N THR A 358 -14.82 -4.34 1.61
CA THR A 358 -14.27 -5.66 1.87
C THR A 358 -14.80 -6.65 0.84
N ASP A 359 -14.02 -7.68 0.53
CA ASP A 359 -14.32 -8.75 -0.42
C ASP A 359 -14.87 -10.02 0.23
N ARG A 360 -15.13 -9.99 1.55
CA ARG A 360 -15.60 -11.15 2.33
C ARG A 360 -16.84 -11.86 1.77
N ALA A 361 -17.62 -11.20 0.93
CA ALA A 361 -18.73 -11.80 0.19
C ALA A 361 -18.32 -12.31 -1.19
N GLY A 362 -17.03 -12.46 -1.47
CA GLY A 362 -16.46 -12.96 -2.71
C GLY A 362 -15.94 -11.86 -3.65
N ILE A 363 -16.55 -10.68 -3.65
CA ILE A 363 -16.12 -9.52 -4.44
C ILE A 363 -16.19 -8.29 -3.55
N SER A 364 -15.22 -7.38 -3.73
CA SER A 364 -15.15 -6.13 -2.96
C SER A 364 -16.41 -5.29 -3.12
N ASN A 365 -17.06 -5.02 -2.00
CA ASN A 365 -18.28 -4.25 -1.92
C ASN A 365 -18.29 -3.37 -0.66
N VAL A 366 -19.19 -2.38 -0.62
CA VAL A 366 -19.38 -1.54 0.55
C VAL A 366 -20.17 -2.27 1.62
N TRP A 367 -19.63 -2.28 2.82
CA TRP A 367 -20.24 -2.79 4.04
C TRP A 367 -20.46 -1.67 5.05
N VAL A 368 -21.38 -1.87 5.98
CA VAL A 368 -21.61 -0.98 7.10
C VAL A 368 -21.63 -1.77 8.39
N MET A 369 -21.16 -1.15 9.46
CA MET A 369 -21.20 -1.66 10.83
C MET A 369 -21.59 -0.55 11.80
N ASN A 370 -22.04 -0.92 12.98
CA ASN A 370 -22.18 0.00 14.10
C ASN A 370 -20.80 0.50 14.55
N ALA A 371 -20.75 1.61 15.28
CA ALA A 371 -19.48 2.16 15.80
C ALA A 371 -18.72 1.20 16.74
N ASP A 372 -19.39 0.20 17.31
CA ASP A 372 -18.83 -0.85 18.15
C ASP A 372 -18.41 -2.13 17.38
N GLY A 373 -18.44 -2.10 16.05
CA GLY A 373 -18.11 -3.23 15.17
C GLY A 373 -19.23 -4.26 14.99
N THR A 374 -20.35 -4.12 15.70
CA THR A 374 -21.48 -5.04 15.57
C THR A 374 -22.36 -4.71 14.35
N GLY A 375 -23.27 -5.62 13.99
CA GLY A 375 -24.27 -5.38 12.95
C GLY A 375 -23.68 -5.21 11.55
N GLN A 376 -22.56 -5.84 11.28
CA GLN A 376 -21.89 -5.80 9.98
C GLN A 376 -22.80 -6.36 8.90
N ARG A 377 -22.97 -5.60 7.83
CA ARG A 377 -23.80 -6.01 6.69
C ARG A 377 -23.36 -5.33 5.41
N GLN A 378 -23.53 -6.02 4.32
CA GLN A 378 -23.28 -5.53 2.97
C GLN A 378 -24.35 -4.51 2.56
N VAL A 379 -23.94 -3.45 1.88
CA VAL A 379 -24.82 -2.38 1.40
C VAL A 379 -24.86 -2.32 -0.12
N SER A 380 -23.71 -2.46 -0.79
CA SER A 380 -23.66 -2.59 -2.25
C SER A 380 -23.56 -4.06 -2.65
N ALA A 381 -23.91 -4.40 -3.89
CA ALA A 381 -23.90 -5.77 -4.39
C ALA A 381 -23.50 -5.79 -5.88
N GLU A 382 -22.37 -5.18 -6.16
CA GLU A 382 -21.78 -5.17 -7.49
C GLU A 382 -21.02 -6.47 -7.76
N LEU A 383 -20.98 -6.89 -9.01
CA LEU A 383 -20.23 -8.07 -9.48
C LEU A 383 -18.86 -7.70 -10.04
N GLU A 384 -18.58 -6.42 -10.20
CA GLU A 384 -17.24 -5.89 -10.40
C GLU A 384 -16.74 -5.33 -9.07
N PRO A 385 -15.46 -5.48 -8.73
CA PRO A 385 -14.92 -4.97 -7.47
C PRO A 385 -15.17 -3.48 -7.29
N VAL A 386 -15.79 -3.10 -6.18
CA VAL A 386 -15.93 -1.69 -5.80
C VAL A 386 -14.56 -1.19 -5.34
N LEU A 387 -14.06 -0.16 -6.03
CA LEU A 387 -12.76 0.45 -5.74
C LEU A 387 -12.88 1.69 -4.85
N ASP A 388 -13.97 2.47 -5.02
CA ASP A 388 -14.24 3.64 -4.19
C ASP A 388 -15.75 3.88 -4.07
N TYR A 389 -16.15 4.67 -3.07
CA TYR A 389 -17.54 4.97 -2.81
C TYR A 389 -17.71 6.33 -2.12
N ALA A 390 -18.93 6.85 -2.15
CA ALA A 390 -19.35 7.94 -1.29
C ALA A 390 -20.77 7.69 -0.77
N VAL A 391 -21.02 8.12 0.47
CA VAL A 391 -22.34 8.07 1.10
C VAL A 391 -22.94 9.47 1.11
N ALA A 392 -24.24 9.57 0.82
CA ALA A 392 -24.96 10.83 0.90
C ALA A 392 -24.92 11.39 2.34
N PRO A 393 -24.87 12.72 2.54
CA PRO A 393 -24.80 13.31 3.87
C PRO A 393 -25.95 12.96 4.82
N ASP A 394 -27.11 12.59 4.28
CA ASP A 394 -28.26 12.13 5.04
C ASP A 394 -28.33 10.60 5.19
N GLY A 395 -27.33 9.88 4.67
CA GLY A 395 -27.25 8.42 4.68
C GLY A 395 -28.31 7.71 3.83
N SER A 396 -29.10 8.42 3.02
CA SER A 396 -30.21 7.84 2.25
C SER A 396 -29.76 7.03 1.03
N SER A 397 -28.57 7.30 0.53
CA SER A 397 -28.03 6.71 -0.69
C SER A 397 -26.51 6.65 -0.66
N LEU A 398 -25.96 5.89 -1.59
CA LEU A 398 -24.53 5.83 -1.84
C LEU A 398 -24.26 5.77 -3.35
N VAL A 399 -23.06 6.16 -3.72
CA VAL A 399 -22.48 5.91 -5.03
C VAL A 399 -21.25 5.07 -4.87
N VAL A 400 -21.04 4.13 -5.79
CA VAL A 400 -19.85 3.27 -5.85
C VAL A 400 -19.21 3.41 -7.22
N SER A 401 -17.90 3.19 -7.28
CA SER A 401 -17.15 3.12 -8.52
C SER A 401 -16.36 1.81 -8.58
N ASP A 402 -16.42 1.15 -9.73
CA ASP A 402 -15.57 0.01 -10.10
C ASP A 402 -14.36 0.43 -10.96
N GLY A 403 -14.10 1.75 -11.06
CA GLY A 403 -13.07 2.32 -11.91
C GLY A 403 -13.52 2.60 -13.34
N ARG A 404 -14.61 2.00 -13.82
CA ARG A 404 -15.20 2.23 -15.15
C ARG A 404 -16.61 2.78 -15.10
N ARG A 405 -17.35 2.50 -14.02
CA ARG A 405 -18.74 2.92 -13.86
C ARG A 405 -18.91 3.58 -12.51
N VAL A 406 -19.73 4.61 -12.48
CA VAL A 406 -20.30 5.16 -11.25
C VAL A 406 -21.72 4.67 -11.15
N VAL A 407 -22.04 4.01 -10.06
CA VAL A 407 -23.37 3.44 -9.78
C VAL A 407 -23.96 4.11 -8.55
N TYR A 408 -25.15 4.64 -8.70
CA TYR A 408 -25.95 5.18 -7.60
C TYR A 408 -26.95 4.13 -7.13
N GLN A 409 -27.19 4.07 -5.83
CA GLN A 409 -28.30 3.33 -5.24
C GLN A 409 -28.75 3.94 -3.92
N ARG A 410 -29.97 3.64 -3.49
CA ARG A 410 -30.40 3.93 -2.12
C ARG A 410 -29.72 3.00 -1.12
N ALA A 411 -29.70 3.40 0.15
CA ALA A 411 -29.11 2.61 1.23
C ALA A 411 -29.76 1.21 1.38
N ASP A 412 -31.01 1.06 1.00
CA ASP A 412 -31.77 -0.20 1.00
C ASP A 412 -31.55 -1.03 -0.29
N GLY A 413 -30.66 -0.59 -1.17
CA GLY A 413 -30.36 -1.22 -2.45
C GLY A 413 -31.38 -0.94 -3.56
N THR A 414 -32.45 -0.19 -3.29
CA THR A 414 -33.43 0.19 -4.33
C THR A 414 -32.92 1.36 -5.18
N ASP A 415 -33.62 1.66 -6.26
CA ASP A 415 -33.31 2.76 -7.20
C ASP A 415 -31.86 2.73 -7.70
N ARG A 416 -31.34 1.51 -7.96
CA ARG A 416 -29.99 1.34 -8.51
C ARG A 416 -29.94 1.87 -9.94
N ARG A 417 -29.00 2.77 -10.22
CA ARG A 417 -28.78 3.40 -11.52
C ARG A 417 -27.30 3.41 -11.84
N VAL A 418 -26.97 2.91 -13.02
CA VAL A 418 -25.64 3.11 -13.60
C VAL A 418 -25.62 4.50 -14.21
N LEU A 419 -24.76 5.38 -13.71
CA LEU A 419 -24.69 6.78 -14.11
C LEU A 419 -23.83 6.99 -15.36
N THR A 420 -22.93 6.06 -15.66
CA THR A 420 -21.96 6.14 -16.75
C THR A 420 -21.89 4.82 -17.51
N ASP A 421 -21.45 4.85 -18.76
CA ASP A 421 -21.57 3.76 -19.73
C ASP A 421 -20.35 2.83 -19.82
N ALA A 422 -19.39 2.94 -18.90
CA ALA A 422 -18.11 2.23 -18.90
C ALA A 422 -17.19 2.50 -20.12
N ALA A 423 -17.52 3.51 -20.95
CA ALA A 423 -16.67 3.93 -22.05
C ALA A 423 -15.43 4.71 -21.63
N HIS A 424 -15.35 5.05 -20.35
CA HIS A 424 -14.27 5.83 -19.73
C HIS A 424 -13.86 5.19 -18.40
N LEU A 425 -12.75 5.66 -17.86
CA LEU A 425 -12.41 5.44 -16.46
C LEU A 425 -13.14 6.49 -15.60
N GLU A 426 -13.82 6.01 -14.55
CA GLU A 426 -14.66 6.83 -13.68
C GLU A 426 -14.31 6.54 -12.22
N PHE A 427 -13.84 7.53 -11.47
CA PHE A 427 -13.30 7.30 -10.14
C PHE A 427 -13.47 8.50 -9.20
N ASP A 428 -13.17 8.27 -7.92
CA ASP A 428 -13.19 9.26 -6.84
C ASP A 428 -14.55 9.97 -6.65
N PRO A 429 -15.69 9.25 -6.57
CA PRO A 429 -16.99 9.90 -6.39
C PRO A 429 -17.09 10.63 -5.06
N THR A 430 -17.79 11.78 -5.05
CA THR A 430 -18.06 12.56 -3.84
C THR A 430 -19.41 13.23 -3.90
N TYR A 431 -20.18 13.23 -2.79
CA TYR A 431 -21.41 13.98 -2.69
C TYR A 431 -21.18 15.45 -2.32
N SER A 432 -22.01 16.32 -2.85
CA SER A 432 -22.16 17.68 -2.29
C SER A 432 -22.77 17.62 -0.88
N PRO A 433 -22.49 18.59 0.01
CA PRO A 433 -22.98 18.58 1.39
C PRO A 433 -24.52 18.62 1.53
N ASP A 434 -25.22 19.10 0.50
CA ASP A 434 -26.69 19.08 0.43
C ASP A 434 -27.25 17.74 -0.11
N GLY A 435 -26.37 16.81 -0.51
CA GLY A 435 -26.74 15.51 -1.07
C GLY A 435 -27.40 15.57 -2.45
N GLN A 436 -27.41 16.74 -3.12
CA GLN A 436 -28.12 16.91 -4.39
C GLN A 436 -27.25 16.64 -5.60
N ARG A 437 -25.94 16.58 -5.44
CA ARG A 437 -24.98 16.39 -6.54
C ARG A 437 -23.91 15.38 -6.16
N VAL A 438 -23.37 14.70 -7.19
CA VAL A 438 -22.24 13.81 -7.10
C VAL A 438 -21.21 14.27 -8.12
N ALA A 439 -20.01 14.61 -7.67
CA ALA A 439 -18.88 14.88 -8.55
C ALA A 439 -17.96 13.64 -8.59
N PHE A 440 -17.32 13.42 -9.73
CA PHE A 440 -16.35 12.34 -9.94
C PHE A 440 -15.34 12.74 -11.02
N ALA A 441 -14.22 12.04 -11.06
CA ALA A 441 -13.18 12.23 -12.06
C ALA A 441 -13.38 11.26 -13.23
N ARG A 442 -13.01 11.70 -14.43
CA ARG A 442 -13.10 10.93 -15.68
C ARG A 442 -11.78 10.92 -16.42
N ALA A 443 -11.40 9.77 -16.98
CA ALA A 443 -10.28 9.64 -17.88
C ALA A 443 -10.63 8.75 -19.08
N ASP A 444 -9.84 8.86 -20.12
CA ASP A 444 -9.94 8.01 -21.30
C ASP A 444 -9.47 6.59 -21.00
N VAL A 445 -10.22 5.59 -21.37
CA VAL A 445 -9.95 4.18 -21.03
C VAL A 445 -8.73 3.58 -21.72
N GLU A 446 -8.37 4.08 -22.92
CA GLU A 446 -7.26 3.52 -23.68
C GLU A 446 -5.92 4.22 -23.33
N THR A 447 -5.98 5.51 -23.08
CA THR A 447 -4.79 6.35 -22.88
C THR A 447 -4.55 6.75 -21.43
N GLY A 448 -5.54 6.61 -20.54
CA GLY A 448 -5.50 7.12 -19.18
C GLY A 448 -5.54 8.65 -19.07
N VAL A 449 -5.62 9.36 -20.20
CA VAL A 449 -5.62 10.83 -20.22
C VAL A 449 -6.87 11.38 -19.55
N GLY A 450 -6.69 12.33 -18.62
CA GLY A 450 -7.77 12.97 -17.89
C GLY A 450 -8.73 13.73 -18.80
N LEU A 451 -10.03 13.48 -18.62
CA LEU A 451 -11.14 14.17 -19.28
C LEU A 451 -11.84 15.17 -18.36
N GLY A 452 -11.27 15.44 -17.19
CA GLY A 452 -11.72 16.44 -16.24
C GLY A 452 -12.64 15.89 -15.14
N LEU A 453 -13.36 16.81 -14.49
CA LEU A 453 -14.34 16.52 -13.47
C LEU A 453 -15.75 16.56 -14.05
N TRP A 454 -16.59 15.67 -13.58
CA TRP A 454 -17.98 15.54 -14.01
C TRP A 454 -18.89 15.60 -12.80
N GLU A 455 -20.10 16.08 -13.01
CA GLU A 455 -21.12 16.22 -11.97
C GLU A 455 -22.45 15.61 -12.44
N TRP A 456 -23.10 14.88 -11.55
CA TRP A 456 -24.43 14.35 -11.73
C TRP A 456 -25.38 14.92 -10.67
N GLU A 457 -26.56 15.41 -11.07
CA GLU A 457 -27.63 15.82 -10.16
C GLU A 457 -28.40 14.58 -9.69
N VAL A 458 -28.55 14.42 -8.39
CA VAL A 458 -29.26 13.27 -7.79
C VAL A 458 -30.72 13.27 -8.24
N GLY A 459 -31.10 12.20 -8.94
CA GLY A 459 -32.40 12.10 -9.59
C GLY A 459 -32.50 12.80 -10.94
N GLY A 460 -31.41 13.40 -11.42
CA GLY A 460 -31.28 14.02 -12.75
C GLY A 460 -31.06 13.02 -13.88
N GLY A 461 -30.71 13.55 -15.05
CA GLY A 461 -30.37 12.82 -16.27
C GLY A 461 -28.90 12.37 -16.32
N GLU A 462 -28.25 12.67 -17.42
CA GLU A 462 -26.83 12.35 -17.64
C GLU A 462 -25.89 13.26 -16.84
N ALA A 463 -24.71 12.76 -16.49
CA ALA A 463 -23.66 13.56 -15.90
C ALA A 463 -23.13 14.62 -16.88
N THR A 464 -22.74 15.76 -16.39
CA THR A 464 -22.22 16.89 -17.18
C THR A 464 -20.82 17.29 -16.72
N PRO A 465 -19.95 17.77 -17.63
CA PRO A 465 -18.63 18.22 -17.24
C PRO A 465 -18.70 19.49 -16.37
N ILE A 466 -17.82 19.56 -15.39
CA ILE A 466 -17.57 20.77 -14.59
C ILE A 466 -16.58 21.65 -15.34
N ASP A 467 -16.98 22.90 -15.65
CA ASP A 467 -16.09 23.86 -16.31
C ASP A 467 -14.90 24.24 -15.39
N LEU A 468 -13.69 24.00 -15.86
CA LEU A 468 -12.47 24.37 -15.16
C LEU A 468 -11.85 25.60 -15.82
N PRO A 469 -11.68 26.74 -15.11
CA PRO A 469 -11.10 27.95 -15.70
C PRO A 469 -9.60 27.77 -15.95
N GLY A 470 -9.13 28.09 -17.15
CA GLY A 470 -7.71 28.10 -17.52
C GLY A 470 -7.23 26.81 -18.22
N ALA A 471 -5.91 26.57 -18.16
CA ALA A 471 -5.24 25.51 -18.92
C ALA A 471 -5.55 24.07 -18.48
N LEU A 472 -6.29 23.86 -17.40
CA LEU A 472 -6.71 22.54 -16.91
C LEU A 472 -7.88 21.97 -17.73
N GLY A 473 -8.57 22.77 -18.50
CA GLY A 473 -9.65 22.39 -19.40
C GLY A 473 -9.12 22.13 -20.81
N ALA A 474 -8.37 21.07 -21.06
CA ALA A 474 -8.09 20.64 -22.41
C ALA A 474 -9.36 20.02 -23.01
N SER A 475 -10.20 20.85 -23.63
CA SER A 475 -11.17 20.36 -24.62
C SER A 475 -10.41 19.55 -25.67
N PRO A 476 -10.90 18.39 -26.10
CA PRO A 476 -10.28 17.62 -27.18
C PRO A 476 -10.34 18.47 -28.46
N THR A 477 -9.23 19.12 -28.79
CA THR A 477 -9.08 19.70 -30.14
C THR A 477 -8.81 18.56 -31.10
N PRO A 478 -9.60 18.38 -32.15
CA PRO A 478 -9.36 17.37 -33.16
C PRO A 478 -8.24 17.84 -34.10
N SER A 479 -7.01 17.81 -33.67
CA SER A 479 -5.86 18.01 -34.56
C SER A 479 -4.54 17.65 -33.87
N GLY A 480 -4.12 16.43 -34.05
CA GLY A 480 -2.77 15.93 -34.30
C GLY A 480 -1.57 16.61 -33.64
N SER A 481 -1.24 16.22 -32.43
CA SER A 481 0.10 15.93 -31.90
C SER A 481 -0.07 15.55 -30.43
N PRO A 482 0.51 14.46 -29.92
CA PRO A 482 0.44 14.12 -28.51
C PRO A 482 1.29 15.15 -27.73
N SER A 483 0.61 16.11 -27.13
CA SER A 483 1.21 16.86 -26.02
C SER A 483 1.25 15.93 -24.84
N VAL A 484 2.37 15.89 -24.16
CA VAL A 484 2.69 15.21 -22.92
C VAL A 484 1.45 14.72 -22.16
N GLU A 485 1.31 13.42 -22.04
CA GLU A 485 0.27 12.66 -21.36
C GLU A 485 -0.08 13.30 -20.02
N GLY A 486 -1.19 14.06 -19.96
CA GLY A 486 -1.70 14.62 -18.72
C GLY A 486 -2.34 13.54 -17.87
N GLN A 487 -1.85 13.36 -16.67
CA GLN A 487 -2.53 12.53 -15.65
C GLN A 487 -3.97 13.00 -15.46
N PRO A 488 -4.92 12.13 -15.04
CA PRO A 488 -6.27 12.55 -14.76
C PRO A 488 -6.33 13.47 -13.54
N ILE A 489 -7.31 14.34 -13.51
CA ILE A 489 -7.70 15.03 -12.27
C ILE A 489 -8.20 13.98 -11.28
N ARG A 490 -7.82 14.07 -10.01
CA ARG A 490 -8.12 13.08 -8.98
C ARG A 490 -8.74 13.69 -7.74
N ALA A 491 -9.37 12.84 -6.95
CA ALA A 491 -9.82 13.10 -5.60
C ALA A 491 -10.65 14.39 -5.44
N PRO A 492 -11.70 14.63 -6.25
CA PRO A 492 -12.60 15.75 -6.00
C PRO A 492 -13.25 15.65 -4.61
N ARG A 493 -13.29 16.78 -3.88
CA ARG A 493 -13.92 16.86 -2.55
C ARG A 493 -14.67 18.19 -2.43
N TYR A 494 -15.98 18.15 -2.18
CA TYR A 494 -16.74 19.35 -1.90
C TYR A 494 -16.35 19.98 -0.57
N ALA A 495 -16.31 21.31 -0.53
CA ALA A 495 -16.22 22.04 0.72
C ALA A 495 -17.46 21.77 1.59
N PRO A 496 -17.34 21.74 2.93
CA PRO A 496 -18.49 21.55 3.82
C PRO A 496 -19.65 22.54 3.61
N ASP A 497 -19.36 23.76 3.11
CA ASP A 497 -20.38 24.76 2.75
C ASP A 497 -20.99 24.58 1.35
N GLY A 498 -20.49 23.62 0.57
CA GLY A 498 -20.95 23.33 -0.79
C GLY A 498 -20.59 24.38 -1.84
N GLN A 499 -19.77 25.39 -1.49
CA GLN A 499 -19.45 26.50 -2.37
C GLN A 499 -18.10 26.35 -3.10
N ALA A 500 -17.38 25.26 -2.87
CA ALA A 500 -16.13 24.98 -3.55
C ALA A 500 -15.88 23.47 -3.69
N LEU A 501 -15.00 23.12 -4.63
CA LEU A 501 -14.53 21.77 -4.88
C LEU A 501 -13.00 21.78 -4.85
N ALA A 502 -12.38 20.96 -4.01
CA ALA A 502 -10.95 20.72 -4.04
C ALA A 502 -10.65 19.46 -4.85
N PHE A 503 -9.51 19.38 -5.50
CA PHE A 503 -9.07 18.24 -6.30
C PHE A 503 -7.55 18.26 -6.48
N VAL A 504 -6.98 17.18 -6.99
CA VAL A 504 -5.58 17.10 -7.44
C VAL A 504 -5.58 17.23 -8.96
N ASP A 505 -4.80 18.17 -9.48
CA ASP A 505 -4.69 18.44 -10.92
C ASP A 505 -3.76 17.43 -11.64
N PRO A 506 -3.69 17.44 -12.98
CA PRO A 506 -2.82 16.55 -13.74
C PRO A 506 -1.32 16.69 -13.44
N ASP A 507 -0.89 17.81 -12.93
CA ASP A 507 0.50 18.06 -12.51
C ASP A 507 0.75 17.68 -11.04
N GLY A 508 -0.26 17.12 -10.37
CA GLY A 508 -0.22 16.71 -8.97
C GLY A 508 -0.48 17.86 -7.97
N ALA A 509 -0.76 19.09 -8.41
CA ALA A 509 -1.05 20.17 -7.49
C ALA A 509 -2.51 20.13 -6.97
N VAL A 510 -2.74 20.57 -5.73
CA VAL A 510 -4.10 20.73 -5.22
C VAL A 510 -4.74 21.98 -5.78
N GLY A 511 -5.91 21.82 -6.42
CA GLY A 511 -6.77 22.89 -6.87
C GLY A 511 -7.96 23.12 -5.95
N ILE A 512 -8.38 24.37 -5.78
CA ILE A 512 -9.67 24.75 -5.17
C ILE A 512 -10.45 25.56 -6.21
N LEU A 513 -11.58 25.00 -6.65
CA LEU A 513 -12.52 25.62 -7.58
C LEU A 513 -13.69 26.19 -6.80
N GLU A 514 -13.94 27.50 -6.87
CA GLU A 514 -15.15 28.14 -6.34
C GLU A 514 -16.34 27.84 -7.24
N LEU A 515 -17.48 27.53 -6.66
CA LEU A 515 -18.69 27.22 -7.39
C LEU A 515 -19.71 28.38 -7.30
N PRO A 516 -20.37 28.78 -8.42
CA PRO A 516 -20.12 28.30 -9.78
C PRO A 516 -18.70 28.58 -10.23
N ALA A 517 -18.20 27.87 -11.25
CA ALA A 517 -16.79 27.82 -11.68
C ALA A 517 -16.19 29.20 -12.09
N GLU A 518 -16.05 30.10 -11.15
CA GLU A 518 -15.59 31.49 -11.38
C GLU A 518 -14.11 31.71 -11.02
N ARG A 519 -13.56 30.92 -10.10
CA ARG A 519 -12.19 31.09 -9.63
C ARG A 519 -11.52 29.76 -9.29
N LEU A 520 -10.33 29.56 -9.82
CA LEU A 520 -9.45 28.44 -9.50
C LEU A 520 -8.22 28.94 -8.74
N THR A 521 -7.91 28.30 -7.64
CA THR A 521 -6.69 28.50 -6.87
C THR A 521 -5.88 27.22 -6.90
N LEU A 522 -4.60 27.26 -7.26
CA LEU A 522 -3.69 26.11 -7.26
C LEU A 522 -2.65 26.26 -6.16
N ALA A 523 -2.34 25.15 -5.48
CA ALA A 523 -1.20 25.07 -4.57
C ALA A 523 0.12 25.18 -5.34
N PRO A 524 1.17 25.74 -4.73
CA PRO A 524 2.46 25.91 -5.41
C PRO A 524 3.34 24.63 -5.41
N PHE A 525 2.83 23.51 -4.92
CA PHE A 525 3.56 22.22 -4.81
C PHE A 525 2.60 21.06 -5.02
N GLY A 526 3.17 19.86 -5.26
CA GLY A 526 2.43 18.63 -5.49
C GLY A 526 1.77 18.08 -4.23
N ALA A 527 0.79 17.19 -4.42
CA ALA A 527 0.08 16.48 -3.37
C ALA A 527 0.43 15.00 -3.38
N ALA A 528 0.76 14.44 -2.22
CA ALA A 528 0.96 13.00 -2.03
C ALA A 528 -0.34 12.27 -1.61
N ALA A 529 -1.41 13.00 -1.29
CA ALA A 529 -2.70 12.45 -0.85
C ALA A 529 -3.87 13.35 -1.27
N ALA A 530 -5.09 12.80 -1.19
CA ALA A 530 -6.32 13.55 -1.44
C ALA A 530 -6.43 14.77 -0.50
N PRO A 531 -6.94 15.93 -0.99
CA PRO A 531 -7.14 17.10 -0.16
C PRO A 531 -8.23 16.86 0.89
N ILE A 532 -8.01 17.36 2.11
CA ILE A 532 -8.95 17.24 3.23
C ILE A 532 -9.45 18.64 3.61
N TRP A 533 -10.74 18.89 3.49
CA TRP A 533 -11.32 20.18 3.85
C TRP A 533 -11.29 20.44 5.36
N MET A 534 -10.97 21.66 5.73
CA MET A 534 -11.22 22.15 7.08
C MET A 534 -12.75 22.20 7.33
N PRO A 535 -13.23 21.85 8.53
CA PRO A 535 -14.67 21.82 8.85
C PRO A 535 -15.38 23.16 8.62
N ASP A 536 -14.65 24.28 8.75
CA ASP A 536 -15.15 25.64 8.55
C ASP A 536 -15.09 26.12 7.08
N SER A 537 -14.74 25.23 6.14
CA SER A 537 -14.56 25.54 4.71
C SER A 537 -13.51 26.62 4.42
N SER A 538 -12.62 26.95 5.36
CA SER A 538 -11.64 28.01 5.22
C SER A 538 -10.43 27.65 4.35
N GLY A 539 -10.25 26.37 4.05
CA GLY A 539 -9.17 25.83 3.24
C GLY A 539 -9.09 24.32 3.31
N VAL A 540 -8.06 23.76 2.71
CA VAL A 540 -7.77 22.34 2.68
C VAL A 540 -6.42 22.04 3.33
N LEU A 541 -6.33 20.89 4.00
CA LEU A 541 -5.07 20.24 4.32
C LEU A 541 -4.60 19.46 3.11
N LEU A 542 -3.32 19.47 2.89
CA LEU A 542 -2.67 18.67 1.85
C LEU A 542 -1.35 18.14 2.37
N THR A 543 -1.03 16.92 1.99
CA THR A 543 0.28 16.32 2.16
C THR A 543 1.11 16.73 0.95
N GLY A 544 2.13 17.57 1.15
CA GLY A 544 2.94 18.13 0.07
C GLY A 544 4.11 17.24 -0.32
N THR A 545 4.57 17.37 -1.57
CA THR A 545 5.84 16.80 -2.04
C THR A 545 6.76 17.93 -2.51
N SER A 546 8.07 17.83 -2.26
CA SER A 546 9.06 18.84 -2.62
C SER A 546 9.34 18.93 -4.13
N ASP A 547 9.01 17.89 -4.89
CA ASP A 547 9.13 17.90 -6.35
C ASP A 547 7.75 17.76 -7.01
N PRO A 548 7.20 18.89 -7.53
CA PRO A 548 5.91 18.86 -8.24
C PRO A 548 5.96 18.12 -9.59
N ARG A 549 7.10 17.56 -9.99
CA ARG A 549 7.30 16.93 -11.29
C ARG A 549 7.30 15.40 -11.24
N GLU A 550 7.27 14.81 -10.06
CA GLU A 550 7.08 13.37 -9.92
C GLU A 550 5.60 13.12 -9.65
N PRO A 551 4.81 12.78 -10.69
CA PRO A 551 3.41 12.41 -10.47
C PRO A 551 3.38 11.16 -9.56
N PRO A 552 2.40 11.05 -8.64
CA PRO A 552 2.22 9.84 -7.89
C PRO A 552 2.08 8.65 -8.86
N ASP A 553 2.72 7.54 -8.54
CA ASP A 553 2.61 6.29 -9.29
C ASP A 553 1.16 5.77 -9.11
N THR A 554 0.27 6.24 -9.99
CA THR A 554 -1.14 5.87 -9.97
C THR A 554 -1.30 4.63 -10.81
N THR A 555 -1.14 3.47 -10.22
CA THR A 555 -1.71 2.23 -10.75
C THR A 555 -3.23 2.41 -10.79
N PHE A 556 -3.78 2.48 -12.00
CA PHE A 556 -5.23 2.51 -12.21
C PHE A 556 -5.83 1.24 -11.62
N GLY A 557 -6.76 1.37 -10.69
CA GLY A 557 -7.50 0.24 -10.11
C GLY A 557 -7.23 -0.06 -8.64
N ALA A 558 -6.28 0.60 -8.00
CA ALA A 558 -6.19 0.52 -6.54
C ALA A 558 -7.34 1.32 -5.89
N PRO A 559 -7.99 0.83 -4.82
CA PRO A 559 -8.84 1.66 -3.98
C PRO A 559 -8.04 2.89 -3.58
N VAL A 560 -8.71 4.06 -3.47
CA VAL A 560 -8.01 5.30 -3.11
C VAL A 560 -7.50 5.18 -1.68
N GLY A 561 -6.43 4.42 -1.55
CA GLY A 561 -5.46 4.54 -0.51
C GLY A 561 -4.71 5.88 -0.66
N PRO A 562 -3.82 6.22 0.22
CA PRO A 562 -2.98 7.39 0.04
C PRO A 562 -2.38 7.34 -1.36
N LEU A 563 -2.46 8.45 -2.11
CA LEU A 563 -1.80 8.60 -3.41
C LEU A 563 -0.29 8.41 -3.16
N VAL A 564 0.17 7.15 -3.14
CA VAL A 564 1.55 6.80 -2.79
C VAL A 564 2.40 6.96 -4.03
N GLY A 565 3.19 8.03 -4.10
CA GLY A 565 4.03 8.24 -5.27
C GLY A 565 5.13 9.29 -5.17
N GLY A 566 5.25 9.97 -4.04
CA GLY A 566 6.40 10.84 -3.75
C GLY A 566 6.63 10.85 -2.26
N ALA A 567 7.88 10.91 -1.80
CA ALA A 567 8.15 11.08 -0.39
C ALA A 567 7.40 12.31 0.11
N ALA A 568 6.45 12.13 1.02
CA ALA A 568 5.73 13.22 1.66
C ALA A 568 6.73 14.13 2.38
N ASP A 569 6.75 15.42 2.06
CA ASP A 569 7.69 16.34 2.70
C ASP A 569 7.10 16.98 3.95
N SER A 570 5.81 17.34 3.91
CA SER A 570 5.14 17.98 5.04
C SER A 570 3.63 18.11 4.81
N VAL A 571 2.89 18.37 5.89
CA VAL A 571 1.46 18.68 5.84
C VAL A 571 1.30 20.20 5.82
N HIS A 572 0.53 20.69 4.86
CA HIS A 572 0.27 22.11 4.65
C HIS A 572 -1.22 22.42 4.66
N ARG A 573 -1.57 23.65 4.97
CA ARG A 573 -2.91 24.20 4.75
C ARG A 573 -2.89 25.18 3.60
N LEU A 574 -3.69 24.93 2.58
CA LEU A 574 -4.00 25.91 1.53
C LEU A 574 -5.28 26.66 1.90
N ALA A 575 -5.17 27.98 2.11
CA ALA A 575 -6.34 28.79 2.37
C ALA A 575 -7.21 28.94 1.11
N ARG A 576 -8.53 28.82 1.25
CA ARG A 576 -9.50 29.00 0.17
C ARG A 576 -9.41 30.36 -0.52
N SER A 577 -9.07 31.42 0.23
CA SER A 577 -8.95 32.79 -0.29
C SER A 577 -7.72 33.05 -1.15
N GLY A 578 -6.85 32.08 -1.40
CA GLY A 578 -5.65 32.19 -2.24
C GLY A 578 -4.36 31.88 -1.49
N THR A 579 -3.28 32.07 -2.03
CA THR A 579 -1.84 31.98 -1.90
C THR A 579 -1.15 31.74 -0.54
N THR A 580 -1.84 31.61 0.58
CA THR A 580 -1.15 31.41 1.88
C THR A 580 -1.20 29.93 2.25
N THR A 581 -0.05 29.27 2.15
CA THR A 581 0.19 27.96 2.71
C THR A 581 0.85 28.10 4.07
N VAL A 582 0.41 27.30 5.03
CA VAL A 582 1.03 27.21 6.35
C VAL A 582 1.52 25.78 6.51
N ASP A 583 2.83 25.64 6.70
CA ASP A 583 3.44 24.34 7.06
C ASP A 583 3.17 24.07 8.55
N PHE A 584 2.66 22.88 8.85
CA PHE A 584 2.37 22.48 10.22
C PHE A 584 3.59 21.97 10.99
N GLY A 585 4.74 21.79 10.32
CA GLY A 585 5.96 21.34 10.98
C GLY A 585 5.87 19.92 11.57
N LEU A 586 4.99 19.06 11.04
CA LEU A 586 4.78 17.69 11.52
C LEU A 586 5.93 16.72 11.17
N GLY A 587 6.93 17.21 10.45
CA GLY A 587 8.11 16.47 10.03
C GLY A 587 8.01 15.98 8.58
N ALA A 588 9.18 15.79 7.96
CA ALA A 588 9.26 15.23 6.61
C ALA A 588 8.75 13.78 6.61
N GLY A 589 7.85 13.46 5.68
CA GLY A 589 7.21 12.15 5.59
C GLY A 589 5.87 12.04 6.33
N ALA A 590 5.41 13.08 7.02
CA ALA A 590 4.09 13.07 7.66
C ALA A 590 2.97 13.18 6.61
N MET A 591 1.90 12.38 6.78
CA MET A 591 0.74 12.35 5.88
C MET A 591 -0.54 12.65 6.65
N ALA A 592 -1.32 13.64 6.19
CA ALA A 592 -2.62 13.94 6.77
C ALA A 592 -3.63 12.84 6.44
N LEU A 593 -4.37 12.38 7.46
CA LEU A 593 -5.39 11.34 7.35
C LEU A 593 -6.80 11.88 7.59
N GLY A 594 -6.96 12.92 8.40
CA GLY A 594 -8.27 13.49 8.69
C GLY A 594 -8.20 14.75 9.54
N VAL A 595 -9.34 15.44 9.63
CA VAL A 595 -9.54 16.63 10.49
C VAL A 595 -10.79 16.43 11.33
N GLY A 596 -10.65 16.56 12.63
CA GLY A 596 -11.78 16.54 13.55
C GLY A 596 -12.61 17.83 13.49
N PRO A 597 -13.85 17.81 14.02
CA PRO A 597 -14.74 18.96 14.03
C PRO A 597 -14.18 20.15 14.83
N ASP A 598 -13.28 19.93 15.76
CA ASP A 598 -12.55 20.93 16.54
C ASP A 598 -11.27 21.45 15.85
N GLY A 599 -10.96 20.90 14.66
CA GLY A 599 -9.78 21.24 13.88
C GLY A 599 -8.51 20.44 14.24
N ALA A 600 -8.61 19.46 15.13
CA ALA A 600 -7.53 18.51 15.38
C ALA A 600 -7.21 17.70 14.12
N ILE A 601 -5.92 17.48 13.85
CA ILE A 601 -5.44 16.79 12.65
C ILE A 601 -4.93 15.41 13.03
N ALA A 602 -5.55 14.36 12.48
CA ALA A 602 -4.98 13.03 12.50
C ALA A 602 -3.98 12.88 11.34
N TYR A 603 -2.80 12.39 11.62
CA TYR A 603 -1.77 12.17 10.61
C TYR A 603 -0.95 10.92 10.90
N ALA A 604 -0.42 10.30 9.84
CA ALA A 604 0.62 9.30 9.95
C ALA A 604 1.99 9.99 10.02
N ASP A 605 2.83 9.59 10.95
CA ASP A 605 4.22 10.06 11.02
C ASP A 605 5.09 9.38 9.92
N PRO A 606 6.37 9.73 9.76
CA PRO A 606 7.24 9.09 8.78
C PRO A 606 7.40 7.56 8.93
N GLY A 607 7.08 7.01 10.07
CA GLY A 607 7.01 5.56 10.31
C GLY A 607 5.63 4.96 10.05
N GLY A 608 4.66 5.77 9.60
CA GLY A 608 3.28 5.34 9.37
C GLY A 608 2.41 5.35 10.64
N LEU A 609 2.94 5.68 11.82
CA LEU A 609 2.20 5.60 13.08
C LEU A 609 1.19 6.76 13.22
N LEU A 610 -0.02 6.45 13.67
CA LEU A 610 -1.07 7.45 13.89
C LEU A 610 -0.71 8.42 15.03
N ARG A 611 -0.89 9.70 14.75
CA ARG A 611 -0.72 10.81 15.70
C ARG A 611 -1.82 11.85 15.56
N ILE A 612 -1.99 12.66 16.61
CA ILE A 612 -2.91 13.80 16.61
C ILE A 612 -2.13 15.10 16.87
N ALA A 613 -2.44 16.14 16.11
CA ALA A 613 -1.99 17.51 16.36
C ALA A 613 -3.22 18.35 16.80
N GLU A 614 -3.18 18.88 18.03
CA GLU A 614 -4.33 19.57 18.64
C GLU A 614 -4.63 20.96 18.07
N SER A 615 -3.68 21.62 17.37
CA SER A 615 -3.91 22.93 16.72
C SER A 615 -2.85 23.36 15.72
N LEU A 616 -3.25 24.33 14.89
CA LEU A 616 -2.40 25.06 13.94
C LEU A 616 -1.25 25.80 14.66
N GLY A 617 -0.01 25.33 14.53
CA GLY A 617 1.18 26.14 14.77
C GLY A 617 2.06 25.79 15.97
N ASP A 618 1.66 24.88 16.82
CA ASP A 618 2.56 24.33 17.84
C ASP A 618 2.88 22.87 17.47
N ALA A 619 4.13 22.61 17.13
CA ALA A 619 4.59 21.23 16.93
C ALA A 619 4.59 20.50 18.26
N PRO A 620 3.62 19.66 18.58
CA PRO A 620 3.73 18.79 19.72
C PRO A 620 4.39 17.50 19.27
N ALA A 621 5.43 17.11 19.96
CA ALA A 621 5.81 15.72 20.00
C ALA A 621 4.75 14.97 20.82
N VAL A 622 3.58 14.75 20.25
CA VAL A 622 2.60 13.85 20.85
C VAL A 622 3.12 12.44 20.61
N GLU A 623 3.10 11.63 21.65
CA GLU A 623 3.41 10.20 21.58
C GLU A 623 2.56 9.54 20.49
N ALA A 624 3.10 8.56 19.76
CA ALA A 624 2.31 7.84 18.76
C ALA A 624 1.15 7.12 19.45
N LEU A 625 -0.03 7.21 18.85
CA LEU A 625 -1.23 6.52 19.35
C LEU A 625 -1.25 5.04 18.96
N THR A 626 -0.49 4.67 17.93
CA THR A 626 -0.37 3.28 17.50
C THR A 626 1.09 2.85 17.50
N ASP A 627 1.33 1.56 17.63
CA ASP A 627 2.64 0.90 17.55
C ASP A 627 2.85 0.19 16.20
N GLU A 628 1.83 0.19 15.35
CA GLU A 628 1.84 -0.36 13.99
C GLU A 628 1.43 0.72 12.98
N PRO A 629 1.93 0.65 11.73
CA PRO A 629 1.56 1.57 10.67
C PRO A 629 0.08 1.49 10.32
N VAL A 630 -0.52 2.64 9.98
CA VAL A 630 -1.90 2.73 9.52
C VAL A 630 -1.94 3.03 8.01
N ALA A 631 -2.71 2.26 7.27
CA ALA A 631 -2.92 2.46 5.83
C ALA A 631 -3.95 3.57 5.56
N ALA A 632 -4.99 3.67 6.39
CA ALA A 632 -6.02 4.69 6.29
C ALA A 632 -6.62 4.99 7.66
N ALA A 633 -7.14 6.20 7.87
CA ALA A 633 -7.90 6.54 9.06
C ALA A 633 -8.97 7.59 8.79
N ALA A 634 -10.04 7.57 9.58
CA ALA A 634 -11.10 8.57 9.57
C ALA A 634 -11.47 8.94 11.01
N ILE A 635 -11.56 10.24 11.30
CA ILE A 635 -11.91 10.74 12.65
C ILE A 635 -13.43 10.70 12.83
N ALA A 636 -13.87 10.23 14.00
CA ALA A 636 -15.29 10.21 14.37
C ALA A 636 -15.85 11.63 14.51
N PRO A 637 -17.04 11.92 13.97
CA PRO A 637 -17.71 13.21 14.20
C PRO A 637 -18.14 13.33 15.66
N GLY A 638 -17.49 14.22 16.42
CA GLY A 638 -17.89 14.56 17.80
C GLY A 638 -17.42 13.63 18.92
N GLU A 639 -16.66 12.60 18.61
CA GLU A 639 -16.06 11.66 19.57
C GLU A 639 -14.54 11.70 19.48
N PRO A 640 -13.79 11.51 20.57
CA PRO A 640 -12.34 11.47 20.53
C PRO A 640 -11.83 10.08 20.06
N ALA A 641 -12.31 9.64 18.91
CA ALA A 641 -11.96 8.35 18.33
C ALA A 641 -11.69 8.45 16.83
N ALA A 642 -10.87 7.57 16.31
CA ALA A 642 -10.67 7.37 14.89
C ALA A 642 -10.86 5.89 14.55
N VAL A 643 -11.42 5.60 13.39
CA VAL A 643 -11.33 4.27 12.80
C VAL A 643 -10.09 4.23 11.91
N ALA A 644 -9.27 3.22 12.06
CA ALA A 644 -8.03 3.04 11.32
C ALA A 644 -7.97 1.65 10.67
N VAL A 645 -7.24 1.54 9.57
CA VAL A 645 -6.91 0.27 8.91
C VAL A 645 -5.45 -0.03 9.14
N PHE A 646 -5.15 -1.16 9.73
CA PHE A 646 -3.82 -1.70 9.91
C PHE A 646 -3.60 -2.78 8.86
N ALA A 647 -2.68 -2.56 7.93
CA ALA A 647 -2.35 -3.48 6.87
C ALA A 647 -0.83 -3.68 6.80
N ASP A 648 -0.38 -4.93 6.71
CA ASP A 648 1.04 -5.25 6.54
C ASP A 648 1.54 -4.85 5.15
N THR A 649 0.71 -5.07 4.13
CA THR A 649 0.99 -4.67 2.74
C THR A 649 -0.32 -4.30 2.04
N GLY A 650 -0.35 -3.14 1.39
CA GLY A 650 -1.55 -2.68 0.64
C GLY A 650 -2.55 -1.91 1.50
N ASP A 651 -3.78 -1.75 0.97
CA ASP A 651 -4.81 -0.87 1.53
C ASP A 651 -5.91 -1.62 2.31
N VAL A 652 -5.85 -2.94 2.34
CA VAL A 652 -6.81 -3.82 3.02
C VAL A 652 -6.16 -4.42 4.26
N GLY A 653 -6.82 -4.33 5.39
CA GLY A 653 -6.29 -4.83 6.65
C GLY A 653 -7.34 -4.83 7.76
N SER A 654 -6.94 -5.09 9.00
CA SER A 654 -7.84 -5.02 10.14
C SER A 654 -8.39 -3.59 10.33
N VAL A 655 -9.70 -3.49 10.49
CA VAL A 655 -10.37 -2.21 10.81
C VAL A 655 -10.54 -2.14 12.32
N GLU A 656 -9.98 -1.11 12.94
CA GLU A 656 -9.97 -0.95 14.38
C GLU A 656 -10.43 0.46 14.79
N LEU A 657 -11.07 0.54 15.94
CA LEU A 657 -11.33 1.81 16.60
C LEU A 657 -10.13 2.16 17.49
N VAL A 658 -9.60 3.35 17.31
CA VAL A 658 -8.49 3.89 18.10
C VAL A 658 -9.02 5.04 18.96
N ASP A 659 -8.92 4.95 20.29
CA ASP A 659 -9.19 6.08 21.18
C ASP A 659 -8.08 7.12 20.99
N LEU A 660 -8.45 8.37 20.72
CA LEU A 660 -7.48 9.43 20.44
C LEU A 660 -6.85 10.03 21.72
N ALA A 661 -7.34 9.63 22.89
CA ALA A 661 -6.80 10.11 24.17
C ALA A 661 -5.62 9.24 24.68
N ASP A 662 -5.66 7.94 24.47
CA ASP A 662 -4.68 7.00 25.02
C ASP A 662 -4.19 5.93 24.03
N GLY A 663 -4.76 5.87 22.83
CA GLY A 663 -4.39 4.92 21.78
C GLY A 663 -4.95 3.51 22.00
N GLU A 664 -5.92 3.31 22.93
CA GLU A 664 -6.56 2.00 23.10
C GLU A 664 -7.23 1.56 21.78
N ARG A 665 -6.92 0.33 21.35
CA ARG A 665 -7.41 -0.25 20.08
C ARG A 665 -8.52 -1.26 20.35
N THR A 666 -9.62 -1.13 19.62
CA THR A 666 -10.73 -2.09 19.66
C THR A 666 -10.95 -2.65 18.26
N PRO A 667 -10.73 -3.96 18.04
CA PRO A 667 -10.98 -4.58 16.73
C PRO A 667 -12.46 -4.48 16.34
N LEU A 668 -12.75 -4.04 15.11
CA LEU A 668 -14.09 -3.90 14.55
C LEU A 668 -14.35 -4.91 13.43
N ALA A 669 -13.40 -5.06 12.50
CA ALA A 669 -13.47 -6.03 11.41
C ALA A 669 -12.08 -6.58 11.08
N PRO A 670 -11.96 -7.87 10.68
CA PRO A 670 -10.66 -8.47 10.37
C PRO A 670 -10.09 -7.99 9.03
N ASP A 671 -10.94 -7.49 8.14
CA ASP A 671 -10.62 -7.13 6.77
C ASP A 671 -11.43 -5.91 6.35
N GLY A 672 -10.79 -4.96 5.70
CA GLY A 672 -11.48 -3.78 5.16
C GLY A 672 -10.53 -2.71 4.66
N ALA A 673 -11.06 -1.82 3.81
CA ALA A 673 -10.36 -0.68 3.26
C ALA A 673 -11.25 0.57 3.25
N GLY A 674 -10.63 1.75 3.19
CA GLY A 674 -11.30 3.02 3.02
C GLY A 674 -12.41 3.30 4.03
N PRO A 675 -12.20 3.15 5.35
CA PRO A 675 -13.25 3.33 6.35
C PRO A 675 -13.74 4.78 6.35
N ARG A 676 -15.06 4.95 6.49
CA ARG A 676 -15.70 6.28 6.60
C ARG A 676 -16.74 6.28 7.70
N TRP A 677 -16.71 7.30 8.52
CA TRP A 677 -17.79 7.54 9.49
C TRP A 677 -19.04 8.04 8.78
N LEU A 678 -20.16 7.55 9.24
CA LEU A 678 -21.48 8.00 8.82
C LEU A 678 -21.94 9.17 9.69
N PRO A 679 -22.69 10.10 9.12
CA PRO A 679 -23.20 11.26 9.81
C PRO A 679 -24.21 10.91 10.92
#